data_88e06f1f291c66dd227c16ef90fbd900
#
_entry.id   88e06f1f291c66dd227c16ef90fbd900
#
_cell.length_a   1.000
_cell.length_b   1.000
_cell.length_c   1.000
_cell.angle_alpha   90.00
_cell.angle_beta   90.00
_cell.angle_gamma   90.00
#
_symmetry.space_group_name_H-M   'P 1'
#
loop_
_entity.id
_entity.type
_entity.pdbx_description
1 polymer ?
#
loop_
_entity_poly.entity_id
_entity_poly.type
_entity_poly.pdbx_seq_one_letter_code
_entity_poly.pdbx_strand_id
1 'polypeptide(L)'
;MCGLLGLLTTDGTSDDAVARVDSAMHCLRHRGPDEHGTWHDGDLVYGFNRLSIIDIAHSHQPLRWGPPESPERYALTFNGEIYNYVELRAELAEKYGAQFATEGDSETIVAAYHHWGTEAVRRLRGMFAFAIWDTETRELFLARDPFGIKPLFLATGTGGTAFGSEKKSLLELVDLIGIGTDLDPRAVEHYTVLQYVPEPETLHKEIRRLESGCYARVRPGGRPEITRYFEPTFPVRPFAAGRERDRYREIAEALEDSVAKHMRADVTVGSFLSGGIDSTAVAALAMRHNPNLITFTTGFEREGYSEVDVAAESAAAIGARHVVKVVSPAEFAAAIPEIVWYLDDPVADPALVPLWFVAKEARKHVKVVLSGEGADELFGGYTIYREPLSLKPFEYLPKPLRRAAGKLSERIPEGTRGKSLLHRGSMTLEERYYGNARSFNDAQLRAVLRDFRPEWTHQDVTAPIYARSAGWDPVARMQHLDLFTWLRGDILVKADKMTMANSLELRVPFLDPEVFRVASQVPLDQKITKNTTKYALRQALEGIVPPHVLHRAKLGFPVPLRHWLRGPELFEWARAVIAESGTEHLLDKAAVGRMLDEHREGRVDHSRRLWTVLVFMIWHGIFVEQRIVPEIQEPAYPVEV
;
A
#
# COMPACT_ATOMS: atom_id res chain seq x y z
N MET A 1 -3.23 10.92 11.27
CA MET A 1 -2.25 10.81 10.15
C MET A 1 -1.90 12.18 9.60
N CYS A 2 -0.73 12.32 8.95
CA CYS A 2 -0.20 13.63 8.61
C CYS A 2 0.39 13.65 7.20
N GLY A 3 0.55 14.82 6.62
CA GLY A 3 1.46 15.08 5.52
C GLY A 3 2.75 15.65 6.09
N LEU A 4 3.89 15.04 5.80
CA LEU A 4 5.20 15.57 6.12
C LEU A 4 5.97 15.91 4.84
N LEU A 5 6.75 16.98 4.92
CA LEU A 5 7.71 17.39 3.91
C LEU A 5 8.93 17.97 4.62
N GLY A 6 10.12 17.71 4.12
CA GLY A 6 11.33 18.29 4.66
C GLY A 6 12.38 18.52 3.61
N LEU A 7 13.20 19.51 3.84
CA LEU A 7 14.36 19.88 3.02
C LEU A 7 15.58 20.07 3.92
N LEU A 8 16.55 19.17 3.82
CA LEU A 8 17.87 19.30 4.44
C LEU A 8 18.82 19.88 3.39
N THR A 9 19.24 21.12 3.59
CA THR A 9 20.11 21.85 2.67
C THR A 9 21.59 21.61 2.96
N THR A 10 22.44 21.88 1.98
CA THR A 10 23.89 21.73 2.11
C THR A 10 24.53 22.94 2.79
N ASP A 11 24.03 24.14 2.49
CA ASP A 11 24.69 25.43 2.85
C ASP A 11 23.82 26.33 3.75
N GLY A 12 22.89 25.74 4.49
CA GLY A 12 21.94 26.46 5.33
C GLY A 12 20.62 26.78 4.62
N THR A 13 19.57 26.98 5.41
CA THR A 13 18.24 27.29 4.90
C THR A 13 18.12 28.77 4.51
N SER A 14 17.58 29.05 3.32
CA SER A 14 17.21 30.39 2.88
C SER A 14 15.71 30.66 3.13
N ASP A 15 15.33 31.95 3.15
CA ASP A 15 13.92 32.34 3.21
C ASP A 15 13.12 31.77 2.02
N ASP A 16 13.76 31.65 0.85
CA ASP A 16 13.16 31.01 -0.33
C ASP A 16 12.88 29.53 -0.10
N ALA A 17 13.82 28.80 0.49
CA ALA A 17 13.63 27.38 0.82
C ALA A 17 12.46 27.19 1.81
N VAL A 18 12.34 28.04 2.83
CA VAL A 18 11.22 28.01 3.78
C VAL A 18 9.89 28.28 3.08
N ALA A 19 9.83 29.33 2.25
CA ALA A 19 8.62 29.69 1.51
C ALA A 19 8.21 28.59 0.50
N ARG A 20 9.18 27.94 -0.14
CA ARG A 20 8.91 26.83 -1.10
C ARG A 20 8.37 25.59 -0.39
N VAL A 21 8.94 25.21 0.77
CA VAL A 21 8.41 24.10 1.58
C VAL A 21 6.98 24.41 2.03
N ASP A 22 6.71 25.63 2.51
CA ASP A 22 5.38 26.05 2.92
C ASP A 22 4.37 25.98 1.76
N SER A 23 4.74 26.51 0.59
CA SER A 23 3.92 26.43 -0.62
C SER A 23 3.66 24.98 -1.04
N ALA A 24 4.67 24.11 -1.04
CA ALA A 24 4.55 22.72 -1.40
C ALA A 24 3.64 21.91 -0.46
N MET A 25 3.47 22.36 0.80
CA MET A 25 2.53 21.73 1.75
C MET A 25 1.07 21.83 1.32
N HIS A 26 0.69 22.76 0.45
CA HIS A 26 -0.69 22.87 -0.05
C HIS A 26 -1.14 21.59 -0.78
N CYS A 27 -0.26 20.95 -1.55
CA CYS A 27 -0.60 19.70 -2.24
C CYS A 27 -0.78 18.49 -1.30
N LEU A 28 -0.41 18.62 -0.02
CA LEU A 28 -0.56 17.60 1.03
C LEU A 28 -1.71 17.90 2.03
N ARG A 29 -2.49 18.98 1.82
CA ARG A 29 -3.50 19.41 2.79
C ARG A 29 -4.57 18.34 3.07
N HIS A 30 -4.91 17.52 2.06
CA HIS A 30 -5.84 16.41 2.21
C HIS A 30 -5.37 15.36 3.23
N ARG A 31 -4.07 15.24 3.50
CA ARG A 31 -3.55 14.29 4.47
C ARG A 31 -3.76 14.73 5.91
N GLY A 32 -3.78 16.03 6.16
CA GLY A 32 -3.90 16.58 7.51
C GLY A 32 -4.51 17.98 7.50
N PRO A 33 -5.84 18.08 7.45
CA PRO A 33 -6.53 19.37 7.34
C PRO A 33 -6.68 20.12 8.67
N ASP A 34 -6.40 19.48 9.81
CA ASP A 34 -6.70 20.04 11.14
C ASP A 34 -5.67 21.09 11.58
N GLU A 35 -4.40 20.93 11.20
CA GLU A 35 -3.31 21.84 11.55
C GLU A 35 -2.24 21.83 10.45
N HIS A 36 -1.60 22.96 10.19
CA HIS A 36 -0.50 23.08 9.24
C HIS A 36 0.55 24.08 9.71
N GLY A 37 1.77 23.93 9.24
CA GLY A 37 2.84 24.89 9.53
C GLY A 37 4.18 24.46 8.96
N THR A 38 5.14 25.37 9.12
CA THR A 38 6.55 25.17 8.81
C THR A 38 7.41 25.46 10.02
N TRP A 39 8.52 24.77 10.12
CA TRP A 39 9.55 24.99 11.14
C TRP A 39 10.92 24.80 10.52
N HIS A 40 11.92 25.54 10.95
CA HIS A 40 13.29 25.39 10.45
C HIS A 40 14.34 25.56 11.55
N ASP A 41 15.47 24.92 11.37
CA ASP A 41 16.65 25.03 12.23
C ASP A 41 17.92 24.80 11.40
N GLY A 42 18.70 25.88 11.23
CA GLY A 42 19.98 25.82 10.54
C GLY A 42 19.88 25.34 9.09
N ASP A 43 20.07 24.04 8.88
CA ASP A 43 20.07 23.43 7.53
C ASP A 43 18.75 22.75 7.18
N LEU A 44 17.83 22.61 8.13
CA LEU A 44 16.61 21.84 7.94
C LEU A 44 15.36 22.72 7.94
N VAL A 45 14.47 22.47 6.97
CA VAL A 45 13.09 22.98 6.97
C VAL A 45 12.14 21.79 7.07
N TYR A 46 11.19 21.85 7.97
CA TYR A 46 10.02 20.97 8.04
C TYR A 46 8.75 21.69 7.63
N GLY A 47 7.93 21.03 6.80
CA GLY A 47 6.54 21.35 6.59
C GLY A 47 5.66 20.19 7.10
N PHE A 48 4.52 20.51 7.68
CA PHE A 48 3.58 19.50 8.18
C PHE A 48 2.12 19.91 7.97
N ASN A 49 1.30 18.90 7.74
CA ASN A 49 -0.17 18.96 7.79
C ASN A 49 -0.64 17.85 8.72
N ARG A 50 -1.36 18.17 9.80
CA ARG A 50 -1.76 17.21 10.83
C ARG A 50 -3.22 16.84 10.72
N LEU A 51 -3.53 15.54 10.78
CA LEU A 51 -4.83 14.98 11.09
C LEU A 51 -4.80 14.50 12.54
N SER A 52 -5.54 15.18 13.42
CA SER A 52 -5.51 14.94 14.86
C SER A 52 -6.37 13.74 15.23
N ILE A 53 -5.77 12.70 15.83
CA ILE A 53 -6.40 11.44 16.20
C ILE A 53 -6.14 11.07 17.65
N ILE A 54 -4.89 11.17 18.13
CA ILE A 54 -4.50 10.94 19.53
C ILE A 54 -3.94 12.24 20.09
N ASP A 55 -4.33 12.56 21.32
CA ASP A 55 -3.98 13.80 22.04
C ASP A 55 -4.15 15.04 21.17
N ILE A 56 -5.42 15.27 20.80
CA ILE A 56 -5.83 16.32 19.84
C ILE A 56 -5.29 17.68 20.23
N ALA A 57 -5.29 18.00 21.53
CA ALA A 57 -4.99 19.32 22.04
C ALA A 57 -3.49 19.62 22.25
N HIS A 58 -2.63 18.60 22.38
CA HIS A 58 -1.24 18.82 22.81
C HIS A 58 -0.18 18.22 21.88
N SER A 59 -0.50 17.21 21.07
CA SER A 59 0.48 16.58 20.16
C SER A 59 0.68 17.37 18.86
N HIS A 60 1.05 18.66 18.98
CA HIS A 60 1.39 19.51 17.84
C HIS A 60 2.67 19.07 17.13
N GLN A 61 2.83 19.45 15.87
CA GLN A 61 4.04 19.19 15.08
C GLN A 61 4.72 20.49 14.61
N PRO A 62 6.08 20.47 14.39
CA PRO A 62 6.95 19.39 14.80
C PRO A 62 6.97 19.26 16.32
N LEU A 63 6.92 18.04 16.83
CA LEU A 63 7.03 17.83 18.26
C LEU A 63 8.47 18.06 18.70
N ARG A 64 8.65 18.92 19.73
CA ARG A 64 9.96 19.17 20.35
C ARG A 64 10.06 18.39 21.66
N TRP A 65 11.18 17.67 21.82
CA TRP A 65 11.44 16.88 23.01
C TRP A 65 12.95 16.72 23.24
N GLY A 66 13.34 16.51 24.48
CA GLY A 66 14.71 16.17 24.86
C GLY A 66 14.83 15.85 26.35
N PRO A 67 16.02 15.40 26.80
CA PRO A 67 16.28 15.17 28.21
C PRO A 67 16.30 16.51 28.98
N PRO A 68 16.20 16.51 30.31
CA PRO A 68 16.11 17.73 31.11
C PRO A 68 17.24 18.75 30.88
N GLU A 69 18.44 18.28 30.52
CA GLU A 69 19.61 19.12 30.20
C GLU A 69 19.54 19.76 28.80
N SER A 70 18.70 19.22 27.90
CA SER A 70 18.49 19.75 26.54
C SER A 70 17.04 19.48 26.09
N PRO A 71 16.05 20.18 26.65
CA PRO A 71 14.63 19.81 26.55
C PRO A 71 14.03 19.93 25.15
N GLU A 72 14.70 20.62 24.23
CA GLU A 72 14.27 20.79 22.83
C GLU A 72 15.26 20.22 21.82
N ARG A 73 16.09 19.26 22.23
CA ARG A 73 17.14 18.68 21.39
C ARG A 73 16.61 18.08 20.08
N TYR A 74 15.48 17.41 20.14
CA TYR A 74 14.92 16.72 18.99
C TYR A 74 13.68 17.44 18.46
N ALA A 75 13.56 17.48 17.13
CA ALA A 75 12.34 17.90 16.45
C ALA A 75 11.82 16.74 15.57
N LEU A 76 10.57 16.35 15.79
CA LEU A 76 9.91 15.21 15.11
C LEU A 76 8.79 15.71 14.20
N THR A 77 8.78 15.24 12.94
CA THR A 77 7.57 15.19 12.12
C THR A 77 7.18 13.73 11.88
N PHE A 78 5.89 13.43 12.00
CA PHE A 78 5.39 12.07 12.06
C PHE A 78 4.08 11.91 11.30
N ASN A 79 4.03 10.91 10.43
CA ASN A 79 2.85 10.44 9.73
C ASN A 79 2.62 8.97 10.10
N GLY A 80 1.68 8.71 11.00
CA GLY A 80 1.39 7.35 11.45
C GLY A 80 0.75 7.27 12.82
N GLU A 81 0.82 6.08 13.42
CA GLU A 81 0.37 5.74 14.76
C GLU A 81 1.27 4.66 15.36
N ILE A 82 1.68 4.83 16.62
CA ILE A 82 2.44 3.83 17.39
C ILE A 82 1.49 3.17 18.39
N TYR A 83 0.96 2.03 18.05
CA TYR A 83 -0.11 1.37 18.81
C TYR A 83 0.30 0.88 20.20
N ASN A 84 1.58 0.58 20.43
CA ASN A 84 2.11 0.17 21.74
C ASN A 84 2.75 1.32 22.54
N TYR A 85 2.37 2.58 22.23
CA TYR A 85 2.97 3.74 22.89
C TYR A 85 2.73 3.75 24.41
N VAL A 86 1.58 3.29 24.88
CA VAL A 86 1.25 3.25 26.33
C VAL A 86 2.24 2.39 27.08
N GLU A 87 2.53 1.20 26.57
CA GLU A 87 3.47 0.25 27.17
C GLU A 87 4.91 0.76 27.09
N LEU A 88 5.29 1.37 25.97
CA LEU A 88 6.63 1.95 25.79
C LEU A 88 6.87 3.16 26.71
N ARG A 89 5.88 4.05 26.86
CA ARG A 89 5.94 5.19 27.79
C ARG A 89 6.17 4.73 29.22
N ALA A 90 5.41 3.73 29.67
CA ALA A 90 5.56 3.17 31.00
C ALA A 90 6.99 2.63 31.22
N GLU A 91 7.51 1.87 30.26
CA GLU A 91 8.87 1.34 30.33
C GLU A 91 9.94 2.44 30.33
N LEU A 92 9.79 3.45 29.44
CA LEU A 92 10.74 4.57 29.34
C LEU A 92 10.75 5.42 30.62
N ALA A 93 9.59 5.69 31.19
CA ALA A 93 9.49 6.41 32.46
C ALA A 93 10.11 5.62 33.63
N GLU A 94 9.76 4.32 33.74
CA GLU A 94 10.22 3.48 34.87
C GLU A 94 11.73 3.19 34.82
N LYS A 95 12.26 2.84 33.63
CA LYS A 95 13.65 2.38 33.52
C LYS A 95 14.66 3.50 33.26
N TYR A 96 14.22 4.56 32.58
CA TYR A 96 15.12 5.62 32.13
C TYR A 96 14.76 7.01 32.66
N GLY A 97 13.64 7.14 33.40
CA GLY A 97 13.20 8.41 33.94
C GLY A 97 12.70 9.40 32.90
N ALA A 98 12.32 8.92 31.71
CA ALA A 98 11.81 9.78 30.64
C ALA A 98 10.55 10.54 31.10
N GLN A 99 10.52 11.85 30.83
CA GLN A 99 9.39 12.70 31.13
C GLN A 99 8.59 12.97 29.87
N PHE A 100 7.27 13.05 29.99
CA PHE A 100 6.35 13.26 28.90
C PHE A 100 5.43 14.45 29.24
N ALA A 101 5.28 15.37 28.30
CA ALA A 101 4.42 16.55 28.43
C ALA A 101 3.06 16.35 27.76
N THR A 102 2.96 15.39 26.83
CA THR A 102 1.74 15.06 26.09
C THR A 102 1.22 13.67 26.47
N GLU A 103 0.01 13.34 26.06
CA GLU A 103 -0.56 11.97 26.21
C GLU A 103 -0.47 11.16 24.89
N GLY A 104 0.11 11.75 23.84
CA GLY A 104 0.21 11.18 22.50
C GLY A 104 1.34 10.15 22.35
N ASP A 105 1.35 9.52 21.21
CA ASP A 105 2.33 8.52 20.80
C ASP A 105 3.64 9.13 20.26
N SER A 106 3.57 10.36 19.77
CA SER A 106 4.68 11.07 19.12
C SER A 106 5.89 11.27 20.04
N GLU A 107 5.68 11.69 21.31
CA GLU A 107 6.76 11.81 22.29
C GLU A 107 7.45 10.47 22.56
N THR A 108 6.70 9.37 22.50
CA THR A 108 7.25 8.02 22.70
C THR A 108 8.30 7.67 21.65
N ILE A 109 8.11 8.11 20.40
CA ILE A 109 9.08 7.90 19.31
C ILE A 109 10.41 8.56 19.65
N VAL A 110 10.37 9.82 20.07
CA VAL A 110 11.59 10.61 20.32
C VAL A 110 12.29 10.13 21.60
N ALA A 111 11.55 9.87 22.66
CA ALA A 111 12.11 9.32 23.89
C ALA A 111 12.73 7.93 23.66
N ALA A 112 12.09 7.07 22.86
CA ALA A 112 12.63 5.78 22.46
C ALA A 112 13.92 5.94 21.64
N TYR A 113 13.94 6.88 20.69
CA TYR A 113 15.14 7.16 19.90
C TYR A 113 16.29 7.69 20.77
N HIS A 114 16.01 8.58 21.71
CA HIS A 114 17.01 9.08 22.65
C HIS A 114 17.68 7.97 23.45
N HIS A 115 16.91 7.04 24.01
CA HIS A 115 17.42 6.00 24.91
C HIS A 115 17.95 4.75 24.18
N TRP A 116 17.39 4.39 23.01
CA TRP A 116 17.74 3.16 22.28
C TRP A 116 18.39 3.42 20.91
N GLY A 117 18.56 4.68 20.52
CA GLY A 117 19.10 5.03 19.21
C GLY A 117 18.28 4.42 18.07
N THR A 118 18.96 3.94 17.04
CA THR A 118 18.33 3.32 15.88
C THR A 118 17.57 2.02 16.18
N GLU A 119 17.84 1.36 17.33
CA GLU A 119 17.11 0.14 17.74
C GLU A 119 15.66 0.44 18.19
N ALA A 120 15.34 1.70 18.44
CA ALA A 120 13.97 2.12 18.78
C ALA A 120 12.94 1.62 17.74
N VAL A 121 13.25 1.71 16.43
CA VAL A 121 12.33 1.31 15.35
C VAL A 121 11.91 -0.17 15.41
N ARG A 122 12.73 -1.04 16.01
CA ARG A 122 12.42 -2.47 16.18
C ARG A 122 11.42 -2.74 17.30
N ARG A 123 11.20 -1.76 18.17
CA ARG A 123 10.31 -1.87 19.33
C ARG A 123 8.94 -1.22 19.08
N LEU A 124 8.84 -0.41 18.03
CA LEU A 124 7.60 0.24 17.66
C LEU A 124 6.65 -0.76 16.99
N ARG A 125 5.45 -0.92 17.53
CA ARG A 125 4.31 -1.57 16.87
C ARG A 125 3.41 -0.47 16.32
N GLY A 126 3.38 -0.31 15.01
CA GLY A 126 2.64 0.78 14.40
C GLY A 126 2.79 0.83 12.89
N MET A 127 2.15 1.80 12.32
CA MET A 127 2.31 2.23 10.94
C MET A 127 2.93 3.63 10.97
N PHE A 128 4.07 3.82 10.31
CA PHE A 128 4.78 5.09 10.45
C PHE A 128 5.72 5.44 9.30
N ALA A 129 5.78 6.73 9.05
CA ALA A 129 6.89 7.39 8.40
C ALA A 129 7.21 8.65 9.24
N PHE A 130 8.43 8.79 9.72
CA PHE A 130 8.80 9.93 10.53
C PHE A 130 10.21 10.42 10.24
N ALA A 131 10.46 11.67 10.63
CA ALA A 131 11.74 12.33 10.57
C ALA A 131 12.06 12.95 11.93
N ILE A 132 13.22 12.60 12.50
CA ILE A 132 13.77 13.19 13.73
C ILE A 132 15.02 13.99 13.36
N TRP A 133 15.03 15.26 13.71
CA TRP A 133 16.22 16.12 13.65
C TRP A 133 16.85 16.23 15.03
N ASP A 134 18.12 15.87 15.15
CA ASP A 134 18.93 16.10 16.35
C ASP A 134 19.71 17.43 16.17
N THR A 135 19.29 18.45 16.88
CA THR A 135 19.87 19.79 16.80
C THR A 135 21.34 19.87 17.28
N GLU A 136 21.76 18.93 18.14
CA GLU A 136 23.13 18.88 18.67
C GLU A 136 24.08 18.19 17.67
N THR A 137 23.67 17.04 17.12
CA THR A 137 24.52 16.27 16.20
C THR A 137 24.36 16.70 14.74
N ARG A 138 23.33 17.49 14.44
CA ARG A 138 22.91 17.91 13.10
C ARG A 138 22.73 16.70 12.17
N GLU A 139 22.03 15.70 12.68
CA GLU A 139 21.71 14.48 11.96
C GLU A 139 20.20 14.32 11.83
N LEU A 140 19.77 14.07 10.61
CA LEU A 140 18.40 13.71 10.29
C LEU A 140 18.26 12.20 10.28
N PHE A 141 17.33 11.67 11.09
CA PHE A 141 16.95 10.27 11.13
C PHE A 141 15.56 10.09 10.54
N LEU A 142 15.46 9.34 9.45
CA LEU A 142 14.22 9.02 8.74
C LEU A 142 13.89 7.55 8.95
N ALA A 143 12.65 7.19 9.25
CA ALA A 143 12.27 5.78 9.37
C ALA A 143 10.90 5.52 8.75
N ARG A 144 10.73 4.30 8.20
CA ARG A 144 9.48 3.82 7.61
C ARG A 144 9.12 2.45 8.19
N ASP A 145 7.84 2.22 8.46
CA ASP A 145 7.32 1.02 9.13
C ASP A 145 7.70 -0.31 8.44
N PRO A 146 7.58 -1.45 9.16
CA PRO A 146 8.00 -2.77 8.68
C PRO A 146 7.40 -3.19 7.34
N PHE A 147 6.15 -2.82 7.06
CA PHE A 147 5.43 -3.24 5.85
C PHE A 147 5.28 -2.14 4.80
N GLY A 148 5.64 -0.89 5.14
CA GLY A 148 5.51 0.28 4.26
C GLY A 148 4.07 0.78 4.13
N ILE A 149 3.30 0.67 5.22
CA ILE A 149 1.91 1.15 5.30
C ILE A 149 1.88 2.66 5.06
N LYS A 150 2.83 3.41 5.64
CA LYS A 150 2.97 4.84 5.41
C LYS A 150 4.02 5.14 4.35
N PRO A 151 3.73 6.06 3.42
CA PRO A 151 4.67 6.43 2.36
C PRO A 151 5.78 7.35 2.89
N LEU A 152 7.00 7.20 2.35
CA LEU A 152 8.11 8.13 2.53
C LEU A 152 8.98 8.16 1.27
N PHE A 153 9.04 9.30 0.60
CA PHE A 153 9.84 9.55 -0.58
C PHE A 153 11.09 10.33 -0.23
N LEU A 154 12.16 10.12 -0.99
CA LEU A 154 13.46 10.76 -0.87
C LEU A 154 13.97 11.22 -2.24
N ALA A 155 14.57 12.39 -2.26
CA ALA A 155 15.31 12.91 -3.42
C ALA A 155 16.58 13.60 -2.92
N THR A 156 17.74 13.29 -3.52
CA THR A 156 19.03 13.85 -3.10
C THR A 156 19.77 14.38 -4.31
N GLY A 157 20.16 15.64 -4.24
CA GLY A 157 20.95 16.32 -5.25
C GLY A 157 22.10 17.13 -4.64
N THR A 158 22.69 18.03 -5.43
CA THR A 158 23.82 18.86 -4.99
C THR A 158 23.44 19.90 -3.94
N GLY A 159 22.20 20.39 -3.95
CA GLY A 159 21.70 21.37 -3.00
C GLY A 159 21.19 20.78 -1.67
N GLY A 160 21.04 19.44 -1.59
CA GLY A 160 20.59 18.79 -0.37
C GLY A 160 19.74 17.56 -0.58
N THR A 161 18.95 17.20 0.44
CA THR A 161 18.01 16.07 0.44
C THR A 161 16.61 16.55 0.80
N ALA A 162 15.65 16.32 -0.10
CA ALA A 162 14.22 16.47 0.16
C ALA A 162 13.58 15.13 0.51
N PHE A 163 12.58 15.13 1.39
CA PHE A 163 11.82 13.94 1.77
C PHE A 163 10.37 14.31 2.11
N GLY A 164 9.44 13.38 1.89
CA GLY A 164 8.04 13.67 2.14
C GLY A 164 7.10 12.50 1.97
N SER A 165 5.86 12.69 2.40
CA SER A 165 4.80 11.69 2.32
C SER A 165 4.34 11.41 0.89
N GLU A 166 4.42 12.39 -0.01
CA GLU A 166 3.95 12.25 -1.38
C GLU A 166 4.93 12.88 -2.37
N LYS A 167 5.15 12.19 -3.48
CA LYS A 167 6.14 12.57 -4.49
C LYS A 167 5.87 13.95 -5.08
N LYS A 168 4.59 14.32 -5.31
CA LYS A 168 4.23 15.62 -5.87
C LYS A 168 4.73 16.81 -5.05
N SER A 169 4.85 16.67 -3.72
CA SER A 169 5.44 17.72 -2.89
C SER A 169 6.95 17.86 -3.08
N LEU A 170 7.65 16.77 -3.38
CA LEU A 170 9.07 16.81 -3.69
C LEU A 170 9.34 17.43 -5.06
N LEU A 171 8.43 17.25 -6.03
CA LEU A 171 8.55 17.84 -7.36
C LEU A 171 8.59 19.39 -7.31
N GLU A 172 7.99 20.00 -6.29
CA GLU A 172 8.06 21.45 -6.05
C GLU A 172 9.43 21.94 -5.53
N LEU A 173 10.32 21.00 -5.12
CA LEU A 173 11.61 21.30 -4.50
C LEU A 173 12.81 20.85 -5.34
N VAL A 174 12.60 20.24 -6.51
CA VAL A 174 13.67 19.61 -7.31
C VAL A 174 14.76 20.57 -7.74
N ASP A 175 14.42 21.81 -8.08
CA ASP A 175 15.36 22.85 -8.47
C ASP A 175 16.23 23.32 -7.30
N LEU A 176 15.67 23.38 -6.07
CA LEU A 176 16.44 23.73 -4.86
C LEU A 176 17.52 22.71 -4.53
N ILE A 177 17.27 21.44 -4.81
CA ILE A 177 18.26 20.37 -4.59
C ILE A 177 19.08 20.03 -5.84
N GLY A 178 18.79 20.66 -6.97
CA GLY A 178 19.57 20.51 -8.22
C GLY A 178 19.38 19.16 -8.90
N ILE A 179 18.14 18.65 -8.97
CA ILE A 179 17.77 17.44 -9.72
C ILE A 179 16.74 17.74 -10.80
N GLY A 180 16.58 16.81 -11.76
CA GLY A 180 15.59 16.91 -12.83
C GLY A 180 14.28 16.17 -12.51
N THR A 181 13.32 16.33 -13.44
CA THR A 181 12.01 15.63 -13.43
C THR A 181 11.91 14.58 -14.53
N ASP A 182 13.03 14.12 -15.07
CA ASP A 182 13.07 13.12 -16.13
C ASP A 182 12.39 11.80 -15.71
N LEU A 183 11.59 11.25 -16.63
CA LEU A 183 11.02 9.92 -16.43
C LEU A 183 12.07 8.83 -16.53
N ASP A 184 11.90 7.78 -15.74
CA ASP A 184 12.67 6.55 -15.86
C ASP A 184 11.97 5.57 -16.84
N PRO A 185 12.51 5.34 -18.05
CA PRO A 185 11.90 4.43 -19.03
C PRO A 185 11.77 2.99 -18.50
N ARG A 186 12.69 2.56 -17.61
CA ARG A 186 12.65 1.25 -16.98
C ARG A 186 11.48 1.14 -16.01
N ALA A 187 11.24 2.18 -15.22
CA ALA A 187 10.07 2.23 -14.33
C ALA A 187 8.75 2.24 -15.10
N VAL A 188 8.69 2.91 -16.28
CA VAL A 188 7.53 2.88 -17.18
C VAL A 188 7.29 1.45 -17.70
N GLU A 189 8.33 0.72 -18.09
CA GLU A 189 8.21 -0.67 -18.55
C GLU A 189 7.75 -1.58 -17.41
N HIS A 190 8.36 -1.48 -16.22
CA HIS A 190 7.95 -2.24 -15.03
C HIS A 190 6.49 -1.95 -14.65
N TYR A 191 6.06 -0.67 -14.66
CA TYR A 191 4.66 -0.31 -14.45
C TYR A 191 3.73 -1.00 -15.44
N THR A 192 4.08 -0.99 -16.73
CA THR A 192 3.25 -1.58 -17.79
C THR A 192 3.06 -3.09 -17.58
N VAL A 193 4.08 -3.80 -17.06
CA VAL A 193 4.00 -5.21 -16.72
C VAL A 193 3.23 -5.46 -15.41
N LEU A 194 3.58 -4.71 -14.34
CA LEU A 194 3.16 -4.99 -12.97
C LEU A 194 1.92 -4.20 -12.55
N GLN A 195 1.46 -3.23 -13.36
CA GLN A 195 0.39 -2.24 -13.07
C GLN A 195 0.67 -1.28 -11.90
N TYR A 196 1.86 -1.27 -11.35
CA TYR A 196 2.39 -0.32 -10.36
C TYR A 196 3.90 -0.18 -10.56
N VAL A 197 4.48 0.88 -10.00
CA VAL A 197 5.94 1.06 -9.97
C VAL A 197 6.49 0.39 -8.71
N PRO A 198 7.38 -0.63 -8.84
CA PRO A 198 7.91 -1.34 -7.68
C PRO A 198 8.88 -0.49 -6.86
N GLU A 199 8.89 -0.68 -5.52
CA GLU A 199 9.89 -0.07 -4.63
C GLU A 199 11.32 -0.55 -4.97
N PRO A 200 12.32 0.31 -4.82
CA PRO A 200 12.28 1.70 -4.33
C PRO A 200 12.04 2.75 -5.42
N GLU A 201 11.85 2.36 -6.69
CA GLU A 201 11.74 3.25 -7.83
C GLU A 201 10.41 4.05 -7.81
N THR A 202 10.43 5.18 -8.51
CA THR A 202 9.25 5.95 -8.94
C THR A 202 9.34 6.16 -10.46
N LEU A 203 8.31 6.76 -11.07
CA LEU A 203 8.41 7.13 -12.48
C LEU A 203 9.43 8.25 -12.76
N HIS A 204 9.90 8.98 -11.73
CA HIS A 204 10.96 9.99 -11.85
C HIS A 204 12.31 9.41 -11.40
N LYS A 205 13.35 9.51 -12.24
CA LYS A 205 14.67 8.87 -12.03
C LYS A 205 15.32 9.18 -10.68
N GLU A 206 15.19 10.41 -10.21
CA GLU A 206 15.95 10.91 -9.07
C GLU A 206 15.14 10.98 -7.78
N ILE A 207 13.86 10.55 -7.82
CA ILE A 207 13.00 10.44 -6.65
C ILE A 207 12.77 8.96 -6.35
N ARG A 208 13.01 8.55 -5.11
CA ARG A 208 12.86 7.17 -4.66
C ARG A 208 12.00 7.06 -3.42
N ARG A 209 11.44 5.89 -3.19
CA ARG A 209 10.81 5.55 -1.89
C ARG A 209 11.87 5.04 -0.94
N LEU A 210 11.85 5.49 0.32
CA LEU A 210 12.55 4.75 1.37
C LEU A 210 11.86 3.38 1.50
N GLU A 211 12.61 2.29 1.30
CA GLU A 211 12.02 0.95 1.37
C GLU A 211 11.41 0.67 2.75
N SER A 212 10.33 -0.11 2.76
CA SER A 212 9.70 -0.54 4.00
C SER A 212 10.65 -1.33 4.90
N GLY A 213 10.52 -1.16 6.22
CA GLY A 213 11.41 -1.74 7.19
C GLY A 213 12.84 -1.19 7.12
N CYS A 214 13.00 0.04 6.61
CA CYS A 214 14.28 0.73 6.53
C CYS A 214 14.24 2.05 7.29
N TYR A 215 15.42 2.47 7.73
CA TYR A 215 15.69 3.84 8.16
C TYR A 215 16.86 4.43 7.36
N ALA A 216 16.95 5.75 7.33
CA ALA A 216 18.06 6.48 6.74
C ALA A 216 18.60 7.51 7.74
N ARG A 217 19.93 7.72 7.73
CA ARG A 217 20.63 8.78 8.45
C ARG A 217 21.24 9.72 7.43
N VAL A 218 21.03 11.00 7.60
CA VAL A 218 21.49 12.03 6.66
C VAL A 218 22.08 13.21 7.44
N ARG A 219 23.25 13.69 7.01
CA ARG A 219 23.83 14.93 7.51
C ARG A 219 23.84 15.98 6.39
N PRO A 220 23.86 17.27 6.72
CA PRO A 220 24.00 18.32 5.72
C PRO A 220 25.14 18.03 4.73
N GLY A 221 24.86 18.10 3.43
CA GLY A 221 25.82 17.77 2.37
C GLY A 221 26.16 16.28 2.20
N GLY A 222 25.66 15.40 3.07
CA GLY A 222 25.84 13.95 2.99
C GLY A 222 24.77 13.25 2.15
N ARG A 223 25.05 12.01 1.76
CA ARG A 223 24.05 11.12 1.15
C ARG A 223 23.35 10.30 2.22
N PRO A 224 22.07 9.92 2.03
CA PRO A 224 21.35 9.06 2.94
C PRO A 224 22.02 7.69 3.11
N GLU A 225 22.34 7.32 4.36
CA GLU A 225 22.83 6.00 4.76
C GLU A 225 21.63 5.13 5.14
N ILE A 226 21.20 4.26 4.21
CA ILE A 226 20.00 3.44 4.39
C ILE A 226 20.36 2.10 5.04
N THR A 227 19.62 1.74 6.09
CA THR A 227 19.75 0.46 6.80
C THR A 227 18.39 -0.23 6.91
N ARG A 228 18.33 -1.52 6.55
CA ARG A 228 17.14 -2.35 6.75
C ARG A 228 17.12 -2.89 8.17
N TYR A 229 16.09 -2.56 8.94
CA TYR A 229 15.89 -3.04 10.31
C TYR A 229 14.88 -4.18 10.41
N PHE A 230 13.99 -4.32 9.43
CA PHE A 230 12.99 -5.40 9.39
C PHE A 230 12.95 -6.05 8.01
N GLU A 231 12.89 -7.39 8.01
CA GLU A 231 12.66 -8.20 6.82
C GLU A 231 11.64 -9.29 7.15
N PRO A 232 10.49 -9.36 6.45
CA PRO A 232 9.51 -10.42 6.66
C PRO A 232 10.05 -11.75 6.16
N THR A 233 10.28 -12.70 7.06
CA THR A 233 10.79 -14.03 6.73
C THR A 233 9.82 -15.13 7.16
N PHE A 234 9.75 -16.22 6.39
CA PHE A 234 8.97 -17.39 6.74
C PHE A 234 9.94 -18.52 7.19
N PRO A 235 9.97 -18.84 8.50
CA PRO A 235 10.92 -19.83 9.01
C PRO A 235 10.61 -21.23 8.47
N VAL A 236 11.67 -21.96 8.08
CA VAL A 236 11.58 -23.33 7.52
C VAL A 236 11.36 -24.40 8.63
N ARG A 237 11.04 -24.02 9.84
CA ARG A 237 10.92 -24.97 10.95
C ARG A 237 9.64 -25.80 10.81
N PRO A 238 9.74 -27.16 10.80
CA PRO A 238 8.55 -27.98 10.93
C PRO A 238 7.92 -27.75 12.30
N PHE A 239 6.67 -27.38 12.30
CA PHE A 239 5.90 -27.27 13.52
C PHE A 239 5.66 -28.67 14.10
N ALA A 240 5.73 -28.82 15.43
CA ALA A 240 5.39 -30.08 16.06
C ALA A 240 3.93 -30.46 15.74
N ALA A 241 3.73 -31.64 15.16
CA ALA A 241 2.40 -32.19 14.92
C ALA A 241 1.63 -32.32 16.25
N GLY A 242 0.31 -32.11 16.23
CA GLY A 242 -0.55 -32.24 17.41
C GLY A 242 -0.79 -30.95 18.19
N ARG A 243 -0.24 -29.80 17.75
CA ARG A 243 -0.47 -28.48 18.38
C ARG A 243 -1.32 -27.54 17.51
N GLU A 244 -2.15 -28.06 16.63
CA GLU A 244 -2.95 -27.24 15.71
C GLU A 244 -3.91 -26.30 16.47
N ARG A 245 -4.59 -26.80 17.52
CA ARG A 245 -5.51 -26.00 18.33
C ARG A 245 -4.82 -24.86 19.08
N ASP A 246 -3.62 -25.10 19.60
CA ASP A 246 -2.84 -24.06 20.27
C ASP A 246 -2.49 -22.94 19.28
N ARG A 247 -2.09 -23.30 18.06
CA ARG A 247 -1.79 -22.35 17.00
C ARG A 247 -3.01 -21.53 16.59
N TYR A 248 -4.18 -22.13 16.43
CA TYR A 248 -5.40 -21.38 16.10
C TYR A 248 -5.75 -20.40 17.21
N ARG A 249 -5.54 -20.79 18.47
CA ARG A 249 -5.68 -19.88 19.60
C ARG A 249 -4.66 -18.73 19.55
N GLU A 250 -3.38 -19.01 19.31
CA GLU A 250 -2.34 -17.98 19.15
C GLU A 250 -2.65 -16.99 18.01
N ILE A 251 -3.19 -17.46 16.89
CA ILE A 251 -3.62 -16.60 15.77
C ILE A 251 -4.77 -15.70 16.23
N ALA A 252 -5.79 -16.26 16.89
CA ALA A 252 -6.93 -15.49 17.35
C ALA A 252 -6.51 -14.44 18.40
N GLU A 253 -5.69 -14.83 19.39
CA GLU A 253 -5.18 -13.94 20.44
C GLU A 253 -4.31 -12.81 19.87
N ALA A 254 -3.40 -13.11 18.92
CA ALA A 254 -2.57 -12.10 18.29
C ALA A 254 -3.39 -11.09 17.48
N LEU A 255 -4.42 -11.57 16.77
CA LEU A 255 -5.29 -10.68 16.00
C LEU A 255 -6.19 -9.85 16.91
N GLU A 256 -6.71 -10.40 18.00
CA GLU A 256 -7.50 -9.68 18.99
C GLU A 256 -6.67 -8.60 19.71
N ASP A 257 -5.45 -8.93 20.13
CA ASP A 257 -4.50 -7.95 20.71
C ASP A 257 -4.17 -6.83 19.71
N SER A 258 -3.96 -7.19 18.43
CA SER A 258 -3.71 -6.21 17.39
C SER A 258 -4.92 -5.29 17.19
N VAL A 259 -6.13 -5.83 17.02
CA VAL A 259 -7.33 -5.02 16.85
C VAL A 259 -7.56 -4.11 18.06
N ALA A 260 -7.40 -4.62 19.29
CA ALA A 260 -7.53 -3.82 20.52
C ALA A 260 -6.60 -2.61 20.52
N LYS A 261 -5.35 -2.78 20.10
CA LYS A 261 -4.37 -1.69 20.00
C LYS A 261 -4.68 -0.72 18.86
N HIS A 262 -5.14 -1.24 17.71
CA HIS A 262 -5.55 -0.41 16.58
C HIS A 262 -6.86 0.40 16.84
N MET A 263 -7.60 0.07 17.90
CA MET A 263 -8.77 0.86 18.34
C MET A 263 -8.40 2.07 19.21
N ARG A 264 -7.14 2.22 19.62
CA ARG A 264 -6.66 3.38 20.42
C ARG A 264 -6.78 4.66 19.61
N ALA A 265 -7.68 5.55 19.99
CA ALA A 265 -7.93 6.85 19.35
C ALA A 265 -8.82 7.70 20.25
N ASP A 266 -8.68 9.02 20.18
CA ASP A 266 -9.56 10.00 20.83
C ASP A 266 -10.72 10.43 19.91
N VAL A 267 -10.82 9.80 18.74
CA VAL A 267 -11.86 10.02 17.74
C VAL A 267 -12.61 8.74 17.41
N THR A 268 -13.76 8.86 16.76
CA THR A 268 -14.57 7.69 16.37
C THR A 268 -13.83 6.83 15.33
N VAL A 269 -13.78 5.52 15.61
CA VAL A 269 -13.21 4.49 14.73
C VAL A 269 -14.32 3.67 14.10
N GLY A 270 -14.29 3.52 12.77
CA GLY A 270 -15.16 2.64 12.00
C GLY A 270 -14.40 1.45 11.38
N SER A 271 -15.04 0.71 10.49
CA SER A 271 -14.39 -0.40 9.77
C SER A 271 -14.92 -0.54 8.34
N PHE A 272 -14.06 -0.81 7.39
CA PHE A 272 -14.51 -1.30 6.08
C PHE A 272 -14.97 -2.75 6.20
N LEU A 273 -16.06 -3.10 5.50
CA LEU A 273 -16.67 -4.42 5.54
C LEU A 273 -17.08 -4.86 4.13
N SER A 274 -16.39 -5.84 3.57
CA SER A 274 -16.67 -6.39 2.23
C SER A 274 -17.49 -7.68 2.25
N GLY A 275 -17.85 -8.19 3.44
CA GLY A 275 -18.44 -9.53 3.57
C GLY A 275 -17.43 -10.67 3.39
N GLY A 276 -16.14 -10.37 3.22
CA GLY A 276 -15.03 -11.33 3.26
C GLY A 276 -14.62 -11.65 4.69
N ILE A 277 -13.93 -12.79 4.88
CA ILE A 277 -13.51 -13.25 6.21
C ILE A 277 -12.61 -12.24 6.93
N ASP A 278 -11.73 -11.55 6.20
CA ASP A 278 -10.73 -10.66 6.76
C ASP A 278 -11.35 -9.40 7.36
N SER A 279 -12.15 -8.69 6.57
CA SER A 279 -12.85 -7.48 7.01
C SER A 279 -13.90 -7.79 8.09
N THR A 280 -14.58 -8.94 7.99
CA THR A 280 -15.55 -9.36 9.01
C THR A 280 -14.86 -9.73 10.32
N ALA A 281 -13.67 -10.37 10.29
CA ALA A 281 -12.90 -10.67 11.49
C ALA A 281 -12.46 -9.39 12.22
N VAL A 282 -11.93 -8.42 11.47
CA VAL A 282 -11.53 -7.13 12.03
C VAL A 282 -12.73 -6.39 12.63
N ALA A 283 -13.86 -6.31 11.91
CA ALA A 283 -15.06 -5.65 12.40
C ALA A 283 -15.67 -6.36 13.62
N ALA A 284 -15.74 -7.70 13.63
CA ALA A 284 -16.25 -8.48 14.75
C ALA A 284 -15.41 -8.33 16.03
N LEU A 285 -14.08 -8.29 15.89
CA LEU A 285 -13.18 -8.03 17.02
C LEU A 285 -13.27 -6.58 17.48
N ALA A 286 -13.38 -5.62 16.56
CA ALA A 286 -13.54 -4.20 16.90
C ALA A 286 -14.85 -3.92 17.66
N MET A 287 -15.93 -4.63 17.34
CA MET A 287 -17.22 -4.56 18.07
C MET A 287 -17.09 -4.89 19.56
N ARG A 288 -16.10 -5.70 19.95
CA ARG A 288 -15.84 -6.01 21.38
C ARG A 288 -15.34 -4.78 22.14
N HIS A 289 -14.70 -3.83 21.44
CA HIS A 289 -14.12 -2.60 22.01
C HIS A 289 -15.01 -1.38 21.78
N ASN A 290 -15.82 -1.37 20.72
CA ASN A 290 -16.76 -0.30 20.40
C ASN A 290 -18.10 -0.87 19.93
N PRO A 291 -19.10 -1.00 20.82
CA PRO A 291 -20.43 -1.49 20.46
C PRO A 291 -21.19 -0.62 19.44
N ASN A 292 -20.76 0.62 19.24
CA ASN A 292 -21.34 1.57 18.29
C ASN A 292 -20.56 1.63 16.97
N LEU A 293 -19.77 0.62 16.65
CA LEU A 293 -18.95 0.58 15.44
C LEU A 293 -19.83 0.78 14.18
N ILE A 294 -19.35 1.67 13.30
CA ILE A 294 -19.98 1.88 11.99
C ILE A 294 -19.12 1.16 10.95
N THR A 295 -19.78 0.36 10.11
CA THR A 295 -19.14 -0.35 9.01
C THR A 295 -19.54 0.24 7.66
N PHE A 296 -18.63 0.20 6.69
CA PHE A 296 -18.81 0.84 5.38
C PHE A 296 -18.50 -0.15 4.25
N THR A 297 -19.33 -0.12 3.20
CA THR A 297 -19.18 -0.96 1.99
C THR A 297 -19.47 -0.15 0.74
N THR A 298 -18.80 -0.50 -0.34
CA THR A 298 -19.11 -0.02 -1.69
C THR A 298 -19.62 -1.17 -2.54
N GLY A 299 -20.60 -0.89 -3.38
CA GLY A 299 -21.14 -1.81 -4.37
C GLY A 299 -21.29 -1.17 -5.74
N PHE A 300 -21.69 -1.99 -6.71
CA PHE A 300 -21.99 -1.56 -8.07
C PHE A 300 -23.41 -1.98 -8.43
N GLU A 301 -24.06 -1.23 -9.33
CA GLU A 301 -25.42 -1.56 -9.81
C GLU A 301 -25.50 -2.88 -10.58
N ARG A 302 -24.33 -3.39 -11.06
CA ARG A 302 -24.29 -4.61 -11.86
C ARG A 302 -24.38 -5.87 -11.01
N GLU A 303 -25.34 -6.73 -11.31
CA GLU A 303 -25.51 -8.04 -10.69
C GLU A 303 -24.23 -8.90 -10.84
N GLY A 304 -23.86 -9.63 -9.76
CA GLY A 304 -22.65 -10.46 -9.69
C GLY A 304 -21.34 -9.70 -9.42
N TYR A 305 -21.39 -8.36 -9.30
CA TYR A 305 -20.26 -7.49 -9.01
C TYR A 305 -20.40 -6.72 -7.70
N SER A 306 -21.43 -7.00 -6.91
CA SER A 306 -21.68 -6.36 -5.63
C SER A 306 -21.67 -7.38 -4.50
N GLU A 307 -20.97 -7.07 -3.42
CA GLU A 307 -20.98 -7.84 -2.15
C GLU A 307 -21.84 -7.16 -1.06
N VAL A 308 -22.60 -6.14 -1.43
CA VAL A 308 -23.40 -5.33 -0.49
C VAL A 308 -24.32 -6.18 0.38
N ASP A 309 -25.03 -7.14 -0.22
CA ASP A 309 -25.98 -7.99 0.52
C ASP A 309 -25.26 -8.84 1.58
N VAL A 310 -24.13 -9.42 1.24
CA VAL A 310 -23.33 -10.23 2.18
C VAL A 310 -22.68 -9.38 3.25
N ALA A 311 -22.23 -8.17 2.89
CA ALA A 311 -21.69 -7.22 3.86
C ALA A 311 -22.79 -6.77 4.84
N ALA A 312 -24.01 -6.50 4.35
CA ALA A 312 -25.16 -6.15 5.18
C ALA A 312 -25.59 -7.29 6.12
N GLU A 313 -25.64 -8.54 5.60
CA GLU A 313 -25.89 -9.73 6.43
C GLU A 313 -24.82 -9.90 7.51
N SER A 314 -23.54 -9.70 7.15
CA SER A 314 -22.42 -9.79 8.08
C SER A 314 -22.46 -8.70 9.14
N ALA A 315 -22.77 -7.45 8.75
CA ALA A 315 -22.94 -6.34 9.69
C ALA A 315 -24.07 -6.61 10.69
N ALA A 316 -25.21 -7.08 10.20
CA ALA A 316 -26.36 -7.45 11.05
C ALA A 316 -25.98 -8.58 12.02
N ALA A 317 -25.25 -9.60 11.56
CA ALA A 317 -24.85 -10.75 12.36
C ALA A 317 -23.87 -10.38 13.49
N ILE A 318 -23.01 -9.36 13.29
CA ILE A 318 -22.11 -8.84 14.33
C ILE A 318 -22.70 -7.67 15.13
N GLY A 319 -23.91 -7.20 14.77
CA GLY A 319 -24.60 -6.11 15.47
C GLY A 319 -24.09 -4.70 15.12
N ALA A 320 -23.36 -4.52 14.03
CA ALA A 320 -22.80 -3.23 13.64
C ALA A 320 -23.77 -2.41 12.77
N ARG A 321 -23.75 -1.07 12.94
CA ARG A 321 -24.38 -0.16 11.99
C ARG A 321 -23.67 -0.23 10.65
N HIS A 322 -24.42 -0.26 9.53
CA HIS A 322 -23.85 -0.43 8.20
C HIS A 322 -24.27 0.68 7.24
N VAL A 323 -23.30 1.23 6.52
CA VAL A 323 -23.46 2.28 5.51
C VAL A 323 -22.96 1.78 4.16
N VAL A 324 -23.75 1.97 3.11
CA VAL A 324 -23.48 1.48 1.76
C VAL A 324 -23.40 2.65 0.77
N LYS A 325 -22.38 2.66 -0.08
CA LYS A 325 -22.29 3.53 -1.27
C LYS A 325 -22.34 2.66 -2.52
N VAL A 326 -23.27 2.92 -3.43
CA VAL A 326 -23.31 2.31 -4.77
C VAL A 326 -22.70 3.30 -5.77
N VAL A 327 -21.85 2.79 -6.66
CA VAL A 327 -21.09 3.59 -7.65
C VAL A 327 -21.59 3.28 -9.06
N SER A 328 -22.00 4.31 -9.79
CA SER A 328 -22.38 4.23 -11.20
C SER A 328 -21.18 4.29 -12.15
N PRO A 329 -21.30 3.84 -13.42
CA PRO A 329 -20.23 3.98 -14.42
C PRO A 329 -19.81 5.42 -14.67
N ALA A 330 -20.75 6.37 -14.65
CA ALA A 330 -20.47 7.79 -14.84
C ALA A 330 -19.66 8.38 -13.67
N GLU A 331 -20.06 8.11 -12.41
CA GLU A 331 -19.29 8.50 -11.22
C GLU A 331 -17.89 7.89 -11.26
N PHE A 332 -17.77 6.61 -11.67
CA PHE A 332 -16.49 5.93 -11.79
C PHE A 332 -15.55 6.69 -12.77
N ALA A 333 -15.99 6.98 -13.99
CA ALA A 333 -15.18 7.66 -14.98
C ALA A 333 -14.79 9.10 -14.57
N ALA A 334 -15.74 9.84 -14.00
CA ALA A 334 -15.52 11.22 -13.57
C ALA A 334 -14.48 11.36 -12.44
N ALA A 335 -14.38 10.37 -11.55
CA ALA A 335 -13.46 10.40 -10.42
C ALA A 335 -12.00 10.07 -10.80
N ILE A 336 -11.74 9.47 -11.97
CA ILE A 336 -10.41 8.94 -12.32
C ILE A 336 -9.31 10.02 -12.32
N PRO A 337 -9.47 11.21 -12.93
CA PRO A 337 -8.42 12.24 -12.93
C PRO A 337 -8.04 12.67 -11.52
N GLU A 338 -9.00 12.90 -10.63
CA GLU A 338 -8.77 13.24 -9.23
C GLU A 338 -8.04 12.11 -8.49
N ILE A 339 -8.49 10.87 -8.63
CA ILE A 339 -7.86 9.68 -8.05
C ILE A 339 -6.41 9.53 -8.50
N VAL A 340 -6.13 9.70 -9.79
CA VAL A 340 -4.78 9.60 -10.36
C VAL A 340 -3.85 10.69 -9.81
N TRP A 341 -4.37 11.89 -9.58
CA TRP A 341 -3.59 12.96 -8.95
C TRP A 341 -3.16 12.60 -7.52
N TYR A 342 -4.07 11.98 -6.75
CA TYR A 342 -3.73 11.53 -5.39
C TYR A 342 -2.71 10.40 -5.36
N LEU A 343 -2.60 9.58 -6.40
CA LEU A 343 -1.68 8.42 -6.44
C LEU A 343 -0.20 8.80 -6.51
N ASP A 344 0.17 9.95 -7.06
CA ASP A 344 1.54 10.39 -7.37
C ASP A 344 2.22 9.57 -8.49
N ASP A 345 2.42 8.26 -8.28
CA ASP A 345 2.75 7.29 -9.30
C ASP A 345 1.50 6.48 -9.66
N PRO A 346 1.33 6.09 -10.92
CA PRO A 346 0.12 5.39 -11.33
C PRO A 346 0.08 3.97 -10.74
N VAL A 347 -1.09 3.59 -10.26
CA VAL A 347 -1.45 2.21 -9.89
C VAL A 347 -2.71 1.85 -10.65
N ALA A 348 -2.66 0.78 -11.43
CA ALA A 348 -3.75 0.39 -12.31
C ALA A 348 -4.60 -0.75 -11.73
N ASP A 349 -4.88 -0.73 -10.44
CA ASP A 349 -5.90 -1.58 -9.82
C ASP A 349 -7.26 -0.90 -9.90
N PRO A 350 -8.25 -1.45 -10.63
CA PRO A 350 -9.59 -0.84 -10.70
C PRO A 350 -10.28 -0.68 -9.34
N ALA A 351 -9.85 -1.44 -8.31
CA ALA A 351 -10.39 -1.35 -6.96
C ALA A 351 -10.07 -0.03 -6.23
N LEU A 352 -9.16 0.80 -6.78
CA LEU A 352 -8.91 2.16 -6.30
C LEU A 352 -10.19 2.99 -6.23
N VAL A 353 -11.00 2.94 -7.29
CA VAL A 353 -12.16 3.83 -7.44
C VAL A 353 -13.22 3.54 -6.39
N PRO A 354 -13.73 2.30 -6.21
CA PRO A 354 -14.68 2.02 -5.15
C PRO A 354 -14.10 2.24 -3.74
N LEU A 355 -12.80 2.05 -3.54
CA LEU A 355 -12.16 2.35 -2.26
C LEU A 355 -12.18 3.86 -1.97
N TRP A 356 -11.93 4.70 -2.98
CA TRP A 356 -12.04 6.15 -2.85
C TRP A 356 -13.46 6.59 -2.48
N PHE A 357 -14.50 5.99 -3.13
CA PHE A 357 -15.89 6.30 -2.82
C PHE A 357 -16.31 5.86 -1.42
N VAL A 358 -15.89 4.68 -0.95
CA VAL A 358 -16.21 4.24 0.42
C VAL A 358 -15.47 5.08 1.45
N ALA A 359 -14.24 5.51 1.16
CA ALA A 359 -13.50 6.42 2.02
C ALA A 359 -14.19 7.80 2.12
N LYS A 360 -14.64 8.34 0.99
CA LYS A 360 -15.42 9.59 0.92
C LYS A 360 -16.72 9.51 1.71
N GLU A 361 -17.39 8.37 1.68
CA GLU A 361 -18.60 8.15 2.50
C GLU A 361 -18.25 8.00 3.98
N ALA A 362 -17.24 7.19 4.31
CA ALA A 362 -16.83 6.95 5.70
C ALA A 362 -16.38 8.23 6.42
N ARG A 363 -15.69 9.13 5.71
CA ARG A 363 -15.20 10.40 6.27
C ARG A 363 -16.32 11.29 6.83
N LYS A 364 -17.55 11.15 6.34
CA LYS A 364 -18.71 11.87 6.86
C LYS A 364 -19.10 11.45 8.30
N HIS A 365 -18.60 10.30 8.75
CA HIS A 365 -19.00 9.66 10.01
C HIS A 365 -17.84 9.45 10.97
N VAL A 366 -16.61 9.19 10.47
CA VAL A 366 -15.46 8.80 11.27
C VAL A 366 -14.16 9.43 10.72
N LYS A 367 -13.12 9.54 11.56
CA LYS A 367 -11.77 9.95 11.16
C LYS A 367 -10.83 8.75 10.94
N VAL A 368 -11.17 7.58 11.48
CA VAL A 368 -10.35 6.36 11.42
C VAL A 368 -11.20 5.19 10.96
N VAL A 369 -10.64 4.33 10.11
CA VAL A 369 -11.27 3.05 9.72
C VAL A 369 -10.27 1.91 9.81
N LEU A 370 -10.75 0.74 10.21
CA LEU A 370 -10.02 -0.51 10.17
C LEU A 370 -10.26 -1.22 8.84
N SER A 371 -9.25 -1.96 8.34
CA SER A 371 -9.36 -2.78 7.13
C SER A 371 -8.68 -4.14 7.30
N GLY A 372 -9.08 -5.09 6.46
CA GLY A 372 -8.55 -6.46 6.43
C GLY A 372 -7.33 -6.67 5.52
N GLU A 373 -6.67 -5.60 5.07
CA GLU A 373 -5.51 -5.70 4.18
C GLU A 373 -4.34 -6.47 4.81
N GLY A 374 -3.58 -7.19 3.98
CA GLY A 374 -2.45 -8.03 4.42
C GLY A 374 -2.83 -9.47 4.80
N ALA A 375 -4.10 -9.75 5.08
CA ALA A 375 -4.54 -11.09 5.47
C ALA A 375 -4.28 -12.16 4.40
N ASP A 376 -4.41 -11.79 3.13
CA ASP A 376 -4.19 -12.71 2.00
C ASP A 376 -2.71 -13.09 1.87
N GLU A 377 -1.83 -12.13 2.00
CA GLU A 377 -0.39 -12.30 1.92
C GLU A 377 0.14 -13.12 3.09
N LEU A 378 -0.37 -12.87 4.30
CA LEU A 378 0.11 -13.53 5.51
C LEU A 378 -0.40 -14.97 5.62
N PHE A 379 -1.68 -15.20 5.36
CA PHE A 379 -2.34 -16.49 5.60
C PHE A 379 -2.59 -17.31 4.32
N GLY A 380 -2.07 -16.89 3.17
CA GLY A 380 -2.17 -17.63 1.92
C GLY A 380 -3.56 -17.59 1.29
N GLY A 381 -4.17 -16.40 1.21
CA GLY A 381 -5.55 -16.22 0.79
C GLY A 381 -5.79 -16.21 -0.72
N TYR A 382 -4.80 -15.83 -1.52
CA TYR A 382 -4.96 -15.76 -2.98
C TYR A 382 -5.08 -17.14 -3.62
N THR A 383 -6.04 -17.29 -4.53
CA THR A 383 -6.26 -18.55 -5.25
C THR A 383 -5.02 -19.03 -5.99
N ILE A 384 -4.19 -18.09 -6.48
CA ILE A 384 -2.96 -18.40 -7.20
C ILE A 384 -1.94 -19.17 -6.34
N TYR A 385 -1.96 -19.01 -5.02
CA TYR A 385 -1.09 -19.75 -4.11
C TYR A 385 -1.35 -21.27 -4.10
N ARG A 386 -2.49 -21.73 -4.69
CA ARG A 386 -2.78 -23.15 -4.90
C ARG A 386 -2.06 -23.72 -6.14
N GLU A 387 -1.51 -22.86 -6.99
CA GLU A 387 -0.87 -23.27 -8.25
C GLU A 387 0.28 -24.28 -8.03
N PRO A 388 1.24 -24.08 -7.10
CA PRO A 388 2.32 -25.02 -6.86
C PRO A 388 1.82 -26.43 -6.56
N LEU A 389 0.70 -26.57 -5.82
CA LEU A 389 0.10 -27.87 -5.52
C LEU A 389 -0.44 -28.55 -6.80
N SER A 390 -1.05 -27.79 -7.71
CA SER A 390 -1.58 -28.30 -8.97
C SER A 390 -0.49 -28.64 -9.98
N LEU A 391 0.66 -27.99 -9.91
CA LEU A 391 1.81 -28.18 -10.80
C LEU A 391 2.85 -29.19 -10.26
N LYS A 392 2.67 -29.69 -9.04
CA LYS A 392 3.59 -30.65 -8.42
C LYS A 392 3.97 -31.85 -9.33
N PRO A 393 3.07 -32.44 -10.14
CA PRO A 393 3.44 -33.51 -11.05
C PRO A 393 4.52 -33.14 -12.07
N PHE A 394 4.58 -31.84 -12.48
CA PHE A 394 5.60 -31.37 -13.42
C PHE A 394 6.99 -31.26 -12.80
N GLU A 395 7.10 -31.14 -11.49
CA GLU A 395 8.38 -31.04 -10.77
C GLU A 395 9.16 -32.36 -10.86
N TYR A 396 8.46 -33.49 -10.99
CA TYR A 396 9.06 -34.83 -11.18
C TYR A 396 9.52 -35.07 -12.62
N LEU A 397 9.12 -34.22 -13.58
CA LEU A 397 9.56 -34.38 -14.98
C LEU A 397 10.97 -33.80 -15.16
N PRO A 398 11.85 -34.55 -15.88
CA PRO A 398 13.15 -34.02 -16.28
C PRO A 398 13.04 -32.70 -17.07
N LYS A 399 14.01 -31.81 -16.89
CA LYS A 399 14.03 -30.51 -17.56
C LYS A 399 13.77 -30.56 -19.09
N PRO A 400 14.34 -31.50 -19.87
CA PRO A 400 14.05 -31.60 -21.30
C PRO A 400 12.57 -31.89 -21.62
N LEU A 401 11.91 -32.74 -20.82
CA LEU A 401 10.48 -33.04 -21.01
C LEU A 401 9.60 -31.86 -20.65
N ARG A 402 9.94 -31.11 -19.61
CA ARG A 402 9.24 -29.84 -19.27
C ARG A 402 9.36 -28.83 -20.41
N ARG A 403 10.55 -28.64 -20.99
CA ARG A 403 10.76 -27.76 -22.14
C ARG A 403 9.96 -28.19 -23.36
N ALA A 404 9.87 -29.50 -23.61
CA ALA A 404 9.05 -30.04 -24.69
C ALA A 404 7.55 -29.77 -24.48
N ALA A 405 7.06 -29.93 -23.25
CA ALA A 405 5.68 -29.55 -22.87
C ALA A 405 5.39 -28.06 -23.09
N GLY A 406 6.36 -27.19 -22.79
CA GLY A 406 6.28 -25.76 -23.08
C GLY A 406 6.11 -25.44 -24.56
N LYS A 407 7.00 -25.99 -25.40
CA LYS A 407 6.92 -25.85 -26.87
C LYS A 407 5.62 -26.41 -27.44
N LEU A 408 5.11 -27.53 -26.89
CA LEU A 408 3.82 -28.07 -27.30
C LEU A 408 2.68 -27.11 -26.94
N SER A 409 2.72 -26.51 -25.75
CA SER A 409 1.69 -25.56 -25.32
C SER A 409 1.57 -24.33 -26.22
N GLU A 410 2.67 -23.86 -26.82
CA GLU A 410 2.69 -22.75 -27.77
C GLU A 410 1.89 -23.05 -29.07
N ARG A 411 1.83 -24.32 -29.46
CA ARG A 411 1.09 -24.75 -30.66
C ARG A 411 -0.41 -24.98 -30.42
N ILE A 412 -0.83 -25.01 -29.15
CA ILE A 412 -2.24 -25.21 -28.81
C ILE A 412 -2.97 -23.86 -28.89
N PRO A 413 -4.15 -23.77 -29.51
CA PRO A 413 -4.93 -22.53 -29.58
C PRO A 413 -5.27 -21.96 -28.22
N GLU A 414 -5.35 -20.62 -28.13
CA GLU A 414 -5.80 -19.93 -26.92
C GLU A 414 -7.22 -20.40 -26.53
N GLY A 415 -7.49 -20.49 -25.23
CA GLY A 415 -8.78 -20.96 -24.70
C GLY A 415 -8.91 -22.50 -24.61
N THR A 416 -7.96 -23.27 -25.17
CA THR A 416 -8.00 -24.75 -25.05
C THR A 416 -7.74 -25.18 -23.61
N ARG A 417 -8.62 -26.04 -23.09
CA ARG A 417 -8.50 -26.58 -21.73
C ARG A 417 -7.18 -27.37 -21.57
N GLY A 418 -6.40 -27.02 -20.54
CA GLY A 418 -5.10 -27.67 -20.26
C GLY A 418 -3.88 -26.95 -20.87
N LYS A 419 -4.04 -26.06 -21.86
CA LYS A 419 -2.92 -25.28 -22.43
C LYS A 419 -2.17 -24.50 -21.34
N SER A 420 -2.88 -23.74 -20.51
CA SER A 420 -2.31 -22.96 -19.42
C SER A 420 -1.59 -23.81 -18.38
N LEU A 421 -2.10 -25.02 -18.09
CA LEU A 421 -1.45 -25.97 -17.18
C LEU A 421 -0.10 -26.47 -17.73
N LEU A 422 -0.07 -26.87 -19.01
CA LEU A 422 1.16 -27.30 -19.69
C LEU A 422 2.18 -26.17 -19.78
N HIS A 423 1.74 -24.97 -20.14
CA HIS A 423 2.61 -23.81 -20.26
C HIS A 423 3.25 -23.46 -18.91
N ARG A 424 2.44 -23.29 -17.86
CA ARG A 424 2.94 -22.95 -16.52
C ARG A 424 3.74 -24.09 -15.87
N GLY A 425 3.37 -25.35 -16.12
CA GLY A 425 4.12 -26.51 -15.66
C GLY A 425 5.50 -26.67 -16.30
N SER A 426 5.72 -26.08 -17.48
CA SER A 426 7.03 -26.06 -18.13
C SER A 426 8.01 -25.02 -17.56
N MET A 427 7.51 -24.03 -16.84
CA MET A 427 8.26 -22.89 -16.29
C MET A 427 8.68 -23.17 -14.83
N THR A 428 9.77 -22.53 -14.38
CA THR A 428 10.11 -22.47 -12.96
C THR A 428 9.14 -21.54 -12.21
N LEU A 429 9.18 -21.56 -10.87
CA LEU A 429 8.35 -20.64 -10.08
C LEU A 429 8.68 -19.18 -10.41
N GLU A 430 9.96 -18.86 -10.50
CA GLU A 430 10.48 -17.53 -10.77
C GLU A 430 10.09 -16.99 -12.15
N GLU A 431 9.95 -17.85 -13.14
CA GLU A 431 9.53 -17.48 -14.49
C GLU A 431 8.02 -17.26 -14.60
N ARG A 432 7.21 -17.97 -13.81
CA ARG A 432 5.74 -17.94 -13.94
C ARG A 432 5.02 -17.06 -12.94
N TYR A 433 5.65 -16.76 -11.80
CA TYR A 433 5.04 -15.95 -10.75
C TYR A 433 5.91 -14.74 -10.38
N TYR A 434 5.39 -13.57 -10.61
CA TYR A 434 6.01 -12.28 -10.30
C TYR A 434 5.04 -11.30 -9.62
N GLY A 435 4.09 -11.85 -8.86
CA GLY A 435 3.04 -11.14 -8.12
C GLY A 435 1.65 -11.41 -8.69
N ASN A 436 0.65 -10.85 -8.03
CA ASN A 436 -0.75 -11.00 -8.43
C ASN A 436 -1.14 -10.19 -9.68
N ALA A 437 -0.31 -9.22 -10.07
CA ALA A 437 -0.52 -8.40 -11.25
C ALA A 437 0.33 -8.87 -12.42
N ARG A 438 -0.33 -9.08 -13.55
CA ARG A 438 0.29 -9.25 -14.86
C ARG A 438 -0.60 -8.62 -15.91
N SER A 439 -0.20 -7.45 -16.43
CA SER A 439 -0.96 -6.77 -17.46
C SER A 439 -0.51 -7.19 -18.86
N PHE A 440 0.78 -7.10 -19.16
CA PHE A 440 1.35 -7.36 -20.47
C PHE A 440 2.41 -8.46 -20.44
N ASN A 441 2.54 -9.21 -21.52
CA ASN A 441 3.70 -10.04 -21.83
C ASN A 441 4.62 -9.31 -22.83
N ASP A 442 5.82 -9.82 -23.06
CA ASP A 442 6.84 -9.18 -23.92
C ASP A 442 6.34 -8.90 -25.36
N ALA A 443 5.58 -9.82 -25.96
CA ALA A 443 5.03 -9.60 -27.31
C ALA A 443 4.02 -8.45 -27.34
N GLN A 444 3.24 -8.30 -26.29
CA GLN A 444 2.26 -7.23 -26.13
C GLN A 444 2.93 -5.90 -25.79
N LEU A 445 4.01 -5.91 -24.97
CA LEU A 445 4.83 -4.74 -24.70
C LEU A 445 5.45 -4.16 -25.98
N ARG A 446 6.06 -5.03 -26.82
CA ARG A 446 6.58 -4.64 -28.14
C ARG A 446 5.55 -3.98 -29.06
N ALA A 447 4.30 -4.34 -28.90
CA ALA A 447 3.22 -3.75 -29.70
C ALA A 447 2.75 -2.39 -29.19
N VAL A 448 2.99 -2.06 -27.92
CA VAL A 448 2.45 -0.87 -27.25
C VAL A 448 3.54 0.13 -26.87
N LEU A 449 4.71 -0.32 -26.38
CA LEU A 449 5.82 0.57 -26.03
C LEU A 449 6.67 0.92 -27.25
N ARG A 450 7.03 2.19 -27.43
CA ARG A 450 7.89 2.65 -28.51
C ARG A 450 9.35 2.22 -28.35
N ASP A 451 9.83 2.25 -27.12
CA ASP A 451 11.22 1.88 -26.76
C ASP A 451 11.22 0.67 -25.79
N PHE A 452 10.64 -0.46 -26.25
CA PHE A 452 10.66 -1.70 -25.48
C PHE A 452 12.08 -2.26 -25.39
N ARG A 453 12.54 -2.56 -24.18
CA ARG A 453 13.87 -3.12 -23.88
C ARG A 453 13.73 -4.52 -23.31
N PRO A 454 14.03 -5.57 -24.07
CA PRO A 454 13.88 -6.96 -23.62
C PRO A 454 14.77 -7.34 -22.43
N GLU A 455 15.78 -6.54 -22.11
CA GLU A 455 16.64 -6.68 -20.93
C GLU A 455 15.99 -6.15 -19.64
N TRP A 456 14.97 -5.28 -19.72
CA TRP A 456 14.25 -4.76 -18.58
C TRP A 456 13.04 -5.63 -18.27
N THR A 457 13.26 -6.71 -17.54
CA THR A 457 12.21 -7.67 -17.24
C THR A 457 11.72 -7.56 -15.81
N HIS A 458 10.55 -8.13 -15.53
CA HIS A 458 10.08 -8.29 -14.15
C HIS A 458 11.11 -8.99 -13.24
N GLN A 459 12.03 -9.78 -13.82
CA GLN A 459 13.08 -10.47 -13.05
C GLN A 459 14.07 -9.51 -12.41
N ASP A 460 14.25 -8.31 -12.95
CA ASP A 460 15.09 -7.27 -12.32
C ASP A 460 14.57 -6.93 -10.92
N VAL A 461 13.25 -6.95 -10.75
CA VAL A 461 12.56 -6.70 -9.48
C VAL A 461 12.50 -7.98 -8.63
N THR A 462 12.16 -9.11 -9.25
CA THR A 462 11.78 -10.33 -8.51
C THR A 462 12.97 -11.24 -8.17
N ALA A 463 14.03 -11.27 -8.99
CA ALA A 463 15.16 -12.19 -8.77
C ALA A 463 15.89 -11.93 -7.43
N PRO A 464 16.17 -10.69 -7.00
CA PRO A 464 16.77 -10.43 -5.70
C PRO A 464 15.90 -10.93 -4.53
N ILE A 465 14.56 -10.83 -4.66
CA ILE A 465 13.61 -11.27 -3.65
C ILE A 465 13.58 -12.81 -3.59
N TYR A 466 13.51 -13.47 -4.75
CA TYR A 466 13.58 -14.93 -4.82
C TYR A 466 14.90 -15.50 -4.30
N ALA A 467 16.02 -14.81 -4.51
CA ALA A 467 17.31 -15.22 -3.97
C ALA A 467 17.31 -15.29 -2.43
N ARG A 468 16.65 -14.33 -1.76
CA ARG A 468 16.52 -14.29 -0.29
C ARG A 468 15.64 -15.41 0.26
N SER A 469 14.69 -15.91 -0.53
CA SER A 469 13.76 -17.01 -0.14
C SER A 469 14.20 -18.39 -0.67
N ALA A 470 15.45 -18.54 -1.09
CA ALA A 470 15.96 -19.82 -1.59
C ALA A 470 15.82 -20.92 -0.51
N GLY A 471 15.30 -22.09 -0.92
CA GLY A 471 15.07 -23.22 -0.01
C GLY A 471 13.76 -23.20 0.79
N TRP A 472 12.96 -22.15 0.70
CA TRP A 472 11.62 -22.14 1.29
C TRP A 472 10.63 -22.93 0.41
N ASP A 473 9.47 -23.29 0.98
CA ASP A 473 8.41 -23.88 0.17
C ASP A 473 7.89 -22.89 -0.89
N PRO A 474 7.36 -23.38 -2.03
CA PRO A 474 6.95 -22.50 -3.13
C PRO A 474 5.91 -21.45 -2.75
N VAL A 475 4.99 -21.73 -1.82
CA VAL A 475 3.95 -20.78 -1.41
C VAL A 475 4.55 -19.70 -0.50
N ALA A 476 5.42 -20.07 0.43
CA ALA A 476 6.14 -19.10 1.25
C ALA A 476 6.99 -18.14 0.39
N ARG A 477 7.60 -18.66 -0.69
CA ARG A 477 8.33 -17.84 -1.68
C ARG A 477 7.41 -16.86 -2.42
N MET A 478 6.20 -17.32 -2.81
CA MET A 478 5.20 -16.45 -3.43
C MET A 478 4.69 -15.38 -2.46
N GLN A 479 4.39 -15.74 -1.21
CA GLN A 479 4.00 -14.80 -0.17
C GLN A 479 5.10 -13.77 0.11
N HIS A 480 6.36 -14.22 0.21
CA HIS A 480 7.50 -13.33 0.38
C HIS A 480 7.65 -12.34 -0.78
N LEU A 481 7.49 -12.80 -2.01
CA LEU A 481 7.49 -11.93 -3.17
C LEU A 481 6.37 -10.88 -3.09
N ASP A 482 5.14 -11.30 -2.77
CA ASP A 482 4.00 -10.38 -2.67
C ASP A 482 4.17 -9.35 -1.56
N LEU A 483 4.78 -9.72 -0.44
CA LEU A 483 5.11 -8.78 0.65
C LEU A 483 6.08 -7.68 0.20
N PHE A 484 6.97 -7.95 -0.78
CA PHE A 484 7.93 -6.97 -1.29
C PHE A 484 7.47 -6.25 -2.57
N THR A 485 6.44 -6.74 -3.23
CA THR A 485 5.99 -6.21 -4.52
C THR A 485 4.52 -5.79 -4.48
N TRP A 486 3.61 -6.74 -4.59
CA TRP A 486 2.16 -6.53 -4.68
C TRP A 486 1.59 -5.76 -3.48
N LEU A 487 1.94 -6.17 -2.25
CA LEU A 487 1.46 -5.52 -1.04
C LEU A 487 1.90 -4.05 -0.98
N ARG A 488 3.18 -3.78 -1.21
CA ARG A 488 3.78 -2.44 -1.08
C ARG A 488 3.54 -1.54 -2.28
N GLY A 489 3.47 -2.11 -3.49
CA GLY A 489 3.34 -1.35 -4.72
C GLY A 489 1.90 -1.09 -5.15
N ASP A 490 0.96 -1.95 -4.72
CA ASP A 490 -0.45 -1.84 -5.08
C ASP A 490 -1.34 -1.70 -3.84
N ILE A 491 -1.44 -2.75 -3.01
CA ILE A 491 -2.44 -2.83 -1.93
C ILE A 491 -2.33 -1.68 -0.93
N LEU A 492 -1.14 -1.45 -0.37
CA LEU A 492 -0.94 -0.40 0.64
C LEU A 492 -0.91 0.99 0.05
N VAL A 493 -0.40 1.15 -1.18
CA VAL A 493 -0.43 2.44 -1.88
C VAL A 493 -1.87 2.88 -2.12
N LYS A 494 -2.71 2.02 -2.70
CA LYS A 494 -4.12 2.37 -2.92
C LYS A 494 -4.85 2.60 -1.61
N ALA A 495 -4.58 1.78 -0.57
CA ALA A 495 -5.23 1.90 0.72
C ALA A 495 -4.92 3.26 1.37
N ASP A 496 -3.64 3.64 1.51
CA ASP A 496 -3.24 4.93 2.08
C ASP A 496 -3.71 6.10 1.21
N LYS A 497 -3.47 6.06 -0.11
CA LYS A 497 -3.77 7.19 -1.00
C LYS A 497 -5.26 7.47 -1.11
N MET A 498 -6.11 6.45 -1.26
CA MET A 498 -7.55 6.64 -1.42
C MET A 498 -8.24 7.08 -0.14
N THR A 499 -7.77 6.61 1.01
CA THR A 499 -8.32 7.04 2.29
C THR A 499 -7.82 8.43 2.67
N MET A 500 -6.52 8.70 2.49
CA MET A 500 -5.95 10.02 2.77
C MET A 500 -6.42 11.12 1.82
N ALA A 501 -6.74 10.79 0.57
CA ALA A 501 -7.45 11.73 -0.33
C ALA A 501 -8.73 12.29 0.29
N ASN A 502 -9.30 11.58 1.25
CA ASN A 502 -10.50 11.97 1.98
C ASN A 502 -10.22 12.33 3.46
N SER A 503 -8.97 12.58 3.85
CA SER A 503 -8.57 12.84 5.25
C SER A 503 -9.08 11.77 6.23
N LEU A 504 -9.06 10.50 5.82
CA LEU A 504 -9.49 9.34 6.58
C LEU A 504 -8.28 8.46 6.87
N GLU A 505 -8.01 8.16 8.13
CA GLU A 505 -6.94 7.24 8.50
C GLU A 505 -7.39 5.79 8.34
N LEU A 506 -6.63 5.00 7.56
CA LEU A 506 -6.83 3.56 7.48
C LEU A 506 -5.79 2.82 8.31
N ARG A 507 -6.25 1.88 9.13
CA ARG A 507 -5.45 0.97 9.97
C ARG A 507 -5.62 -0.48 9.52
N VAL A 508 -4.54 -1.26 9.58
CA VAL A 508 -4.47 -2.61 9.00
C VAL A 508 -4.00 -3.65 10.04
N PRO A 509 -4.87 -4.11 10.94
CA PRO A 509 -4.49 -4.97 12.06
C PRO A 509 -3.76 -6.26 11.68
N PHE A 510 -3.96 -6.80 10.48
CA PHE A 510 -3.22 -7.98 10.01
C PHE A 510 -1.73 -7.71 9.81
N LEU A 511 -1.34 -6.47 9.50
CA LEU A 511 0.07 -6.08 9.30
C LEU A 511 0.77 -5.62 10.59
N ASP A 512 0.28 -6.05 11.74
CA ASP A 512 1.00 -5.93 13.00
C ASP A 512 2.16 -6.94 13.05
N PRO A 513 3.37 -6.54 13.51
CA PRO A 513 4.52 -7.45 13.63
C PRO A 513 4.23 -8.73 14.45
N GLU A 514 3.36 -8.66 15.48
CA GLU A 514 2.99 -9.84 16.29
C GLU A 514 2.06 -10.79 15.53
N VAL A 515 1.12 -10.25 14.73
CA VAL A 515 0.29 -11.06 13.84
C VAL A 515 1.16 -11.72 12.76
N PHE A 516 2.11 -10.98 12.17
CA PHE A 516 3.06 -11.54 11.23
C PHE A 516 3.92 -12.64 11.86
N ARG A 517 4.42 -12.44 13.08
CA ARG A 517 5.22 -13.44 13.82
C ARG A 517 4.49 -14.78 13.91
N VAL A 518 3.20 -14.77 14.23
CA VAL A 518 2.38 -15.99 14.32
C VAL A 518 2.06 -16.54 12.92
N ALA A 519 1.64 -15.69 11.96
CA ALA A 519 1.26 -16.09 10.62
C ALA A 519 2.42 -16.69 9.83
N SER A 520 3.64 -16.16 9.99
CA SER A 520 4.84 -16.64 9.30
C SER A 520 5.21 -18.08 9.69
N GLN A 521 4.78 -18.55 10.85
CA GLN A 521 5.05 -19.90 11.35
C GLN A 521 3.99 -20.94 10.90
N VAL A 522 2.90 -20.52 10.27
CA VAL A 522 1.85 -21.44 9.80
C VAL A 522 2.37 -22.28 8.64
N PRO A 523 2.37 -23.63 8.73
CA PRO A 523 2.85 -24.51 7.67
C PRO A 523 1.90 -24.51 6.46
N LEU A 524 2.43 -24.89 5.30
CA LEU A 524 1.73 -24.85 4.02
C LEU A 524 0.39 -25.58 4.04
N ASP A 525 0.33 -26.78 4.59
CA ASP A 525 -0.86 -27.63 4.66
C ASP A 525 -1.96 -27.05 5.56
N GLN A 526 -1.61 -26.11 6.43
CA GLN A 526 -2.55 -25.33 7.25
C GLN A 526 -2.86 -23.94 6.67
N LYS A 527 -2.06 -23.45 5.73
CA LYS A 527 -2.43 -22.26 4.94
C LYS A 527 -3.42 -22.61 3.85
N ILE A 528 -3.13 -23.68 3.09
CA ILE A 528 -3.85 -24.06 1.87
C ILE A 528 -4.18 -25.54 1.90
N THR A 529 -5.45 -25.86 1.73
CA THR A 529 -5.93 -27.23 1.55
C THR A 529 -6.48 -27.43 0.13
N LYS A 530 -6.91 -28.66 -0.19
CA LYS A 530 -7.56 -28.95 -1.49
C LYS A 530 -8.81 -28.09 -1.71
N ASN A 531 -9.52 -27.75 -0.64
CA ASN A 531 -10.84 -27.12 -0.71
C ASN A 531 -10.85 -25.64 -0.33
N THR A 532 -9.88 -25.18 0.46
CA THR A 532 -9.90 -23.80 0.98
C THR A 532 -8.50 -23.18 1.10
N THR A 533 -8.49 -21.86 1.12
CA THR A 533 -7.34 -21.00 1.47
C THR A 533 -7.53 -20.43 2.87
N LYS A 534 -6.48 -19.89 3.48
CA LYS A 534 -6.52 -19.33 4.87
C LYS A 534 -7.04 -20.35 5.90
N TYR A 535 -6.71 -21.63 5.73
CA TYR A 535 -7.32 -22.67 6.55
C TYR A 535 -7.11 -22.45 8.05
N ALA A 536 -5.88 -22.19 8.51
CA ALA A 536 -5.59 -21.92 9.92
C ALA A 536 -6.32 -20.66 10.45
N LEU A 537 -6.39 -19.60 9.63
CA LEU A 537 -7.12 -18.38 9.99
C LEU A 537 -8.62 -18.67 10.14
N ARG A 538 -9.22 -19.46 9.24
CA ARG A 538 -10.63 -19.85 9.35
C ARG A 538 -10.90 -20.64 10.63
N GLN A 539 -10.00 -21.55 11.02
CA GLN A 539 -10.11 -22.32 12.26
C GLN A 539 -9.94 -21.42 13.50
N ALA A 540 -9.03 -20.45 13.43
CA ALA A 540 -8.81 -19.48 14.53
C ALA A 540 -10.02 -18.54 14.73
N LEU A 541 -10.77 -18.25 13.67
CA LEU A 541 -11.91 -17.33 13.69
C LEU A 541 -13.26 -18.03 13.93
N GLU A 542 -13.25 -19.34 14.17
CA GLU A 542 -14.47 -20.08 14.54
C GLU A 542 -15.06 -19.51 15.85
N GLY A 543 -16.34 -19.16 15.84
CA GLY A 543 -17.01 -18.49 16.96
C GLY A 543 -16.79 -16.98 17.05
N ILE A 544 -15.93 -16.39 16.22
CA ILE A 544 -15.71 -14.93 16.10
C ILE A 544 -16.45 -14.38 14.88
N VAL A 545 -16.27 -15.04 13.74
CA VAL A 545 -16.86 -14.65 12.46
C VAL A 545 -18.13 -15.46 12.21
N PRO A 546 -19.20 -14.85 11.67
CA PRO A 546 -20.45 -15.55 11.36
C PRO A 546 -20.24 -16.74 10.41
N PRO A 547 -20.98 -17.86 10.58
CA PRO A 547 -20.76 -19.09 9.79
C PRO A 547 -20.89 -18.91 8.28
N HIS A 548 -21.79 -18.05 7.79
CA HIS A 548 -21.96 -17.79 6.37
C HIS A 548 -20.71 -17.16 5.73
N VAL A 549 -19.95 -16.35 6.48
CA VAL A 549 -18.66 -15.78 6.03
C VAL A 549 -17.53 -16.80 6.19
N LEU A 550 -17.52 -17.53 7.32
CA LEU A 550 -16.44 -18.46 7.67
C LEU A 550 -16.24 -19.55 6.59
N HIS A 551 -17.31 -20.02 5.96
CA HIS A 551 -17.28 -21.08 4.96
C HIS A 551 -17.38 -20.59 3.51
N ARG A 552 -17.56 -19.28 3.29
CA ARG A 552 -17.71 -18.70 1.96
C ARG A 552 -16.41 -18.79 1.15
N ALA A 553 -16.56 -19.09 -0.14
CA ALA A 553 -15.46 -18.97 -1.08
C ALA A 553 -15.09 -17.50 -1.30
N LYS A 554 -13.80 -17.20 -1.47
CA LYS A 554 -13.34 -15.85 -1.77
C LYS A 554 -13.87 -15.41 -3.14
N LEU A 555 -14.59 -14.27 -3.19
CA LEU A 555 -15.03 -13.65 -4.44
C LEU A 555 -14.00 -12.63 -4.95
N GLY A 556 -13.28 -11.97 -4.05
CA GLY A 556 -12.45 -10.80 -4.34
C GLY A 556 -13.33 -9.54 -4.39
N PHE A 557 -12.76 -8.45 -4.87
CA PHE A 557 -13.49 -7.19 -5.09
C PHE A 557 -13.60 -6.91 -6.60
N PRO A 558 -14.54 -7.57 -7.31
CA PRO A 558 -14.63 -7.46 -8.76
C PRO A 558 -15.19 -6.09 -9.17
N VAL A 559 -14.46 -5.39 -10.03
CA VAL A 559 -14.94 -4.16 -10.68
C VAL A 559 -15.41 -4.53 -12.10
N PRO A 560 -16.61 -4.10 -12.52
CA PRO A 560 -17.19 -4.49 -13.81
C PRO A 560 -16.55 -3.79 -15.03
N LEU A 561 -15.29 -3.41 -14.94
CA LEU A 561 -14.51 -2.68 -15.96
C LEU A 561 -14.57 -3.33 -17.35
N ARG A 562 -14.49 -4.67 -17.41
CA ARG A 562 -14.61 -5.44 -18.65
C ARG A 562 -15.91 -5.12 -19.41
N HIS A 563 -17.00 -4.94 -18.67
CA HIS A 563 -18.30 -4.65 -19.24
C HIS A 563 -18.47 -3.16 -19.56
N TRP A 564 -18.00 -2.32 -18.67
CA TRP A 564 -18.11 -0.88 -18.81
C TRP A 564 -17.31 -0.34 -20.00
N LEU A 565 -16.10 -0.84 -20.24
CA LEU A 565 -15.31 -0.48 -21.43
C LEU A 565 -15.91 -0.97 -22.76
N ARG A 566 -16.89 -1.88 -22.74
CA ARG A 566 -17.72 -2.26 -23.90
C ARG A 566 -18.95 -1.36 -24.04
N GLY A 567 -19.39 -0.75 -22.95
CA GLY A 567 -20.50 0.20 -22.96
C GLY A 567 -20.14 1.52 -23.63
N PRO A 568 -21.12 2.26 -24.14
CA PRO A 568 -20.86 3.48 -24.91
C PRO A 568 -20.11 4.54 -24.09
N GLU A 569 -20.46 4.74 -22.83
CA GLU A 569 -19.91 5.80 -21.98
C GLU A 569 -18.41 5.65 -21.74
N LEU A 570 -17.96 4.51 -21.18
CA LEU A 570 -16.54 4.29 -20.92
C LEU A 570 -15.73 4.03 -22.20
N PHE A 571 -16.35 3.53 -23.25
CA PHE A 571 -15.67 3.41 -24.55
C PHE A 571 -15.33 4.79 -25.14
N GLU A 572 -16.28 5.72 -25.19
CA GLU A 572 -16.03 7.07 -25.71
C GLU A 572 -15.07 7.85 -24.81
N TRP A 573 -15.20 7.70 -23.50
CA TRP A 573 -14.23 8.25 -22.55
C TRP A 573 -12.81 7.71 -22.80
N ALA A 574 -12.62 6.40 -22.94
CA ALA A 574 -11.32 5.79 -23.19
C ALA A 574 -10.74 6.24 -24.55
N ARG A 575 -11.59 6.37 -25.58
CA ARG A 575 -11.21 6.86 -26.90
C ARG A 575 -10.72 8.31 -26.84
N ALA A 576 -11.39 9.16 -26.08
CA ALA A 576 -10.97 10.54 -25.86
C ALA A 576 -9.62 10.62 -25.14
N VAL A 577 -9.42 9.85 -24.05
CA VAL A 577 -8.14 9.78 -23.31
C VAL A 577 -6.99 9.38 -24.26
N ILE A 578 -7.18 8.34 -25.09
CA ILE A 578 -6.16 7.90 -26.04
C ILE A 578 -5.86 8.99 -27.08
N ALA A 579 -6.90 9.62 -27.64
CA ALA A 579 -6.74 10.64 -28.69
C ALA A 579 -5.99 11.88 -28.18
N GLU A 580 -6.35 12.36 -27.00
CA GLU A 580 -5.84 13.60 -26.43
C GLU A 580 -4.47 13.47 -25.72
N SER A 581 -4.06 12.26 -25.35
CA SER A 581 -2.80 12.03 -24.63
C SER A 581 -1.58 12.40 -25.48
N GLY A 582 -0.60 13.11 -24.91
CA GLY A 582 0.71 13.43 -25.51
C GLY A 582 1.76 12.33 -25.33
N THR A 583 1.33 11.07 -25.11
CA THR A 583 2.23 9.93 -24.86
C THR A 583 2.75 9.24 -26.13
N GLU A 584 2.60 9.79 -27.33
CA GLU A 584 3.01 9.18 -28.59
C GLU A 584 4.50 8.88 -28.71
N HIS A 585 5.33 9.55 -27.91
CA HIS A 585 6.77 9.29 -27.82
C HIS A 585 7.09 8.06 -26.95
N LEU A 586 6.17 7.63 -26.07
CA LEU A 586 6.30 6.46 -25.20
C LEU A 586 5.45 5.28 -25.67
N LEU A 587 4.24 5.55 -26.19
CA LEU A 587 3.22 4.54 -26.51
C LEU A 587 2.77 4.61 -27.97
N ASP A 588 2.50 3.45 -28.58
CA ASP A 588 1.81 3.36 -29.85
C ASP A 588 0.29 3.51 -29.65
N LYS A 589 -0.19 4.76 -29.72
CA LYS A 589 -1.62 5.11 -29.57
C LYS A 589 -2.52 4.37 -30.56
N ALA A 590 -2.04 4.07 -31.78
CA ALA A 590 -2.80 3.31 -32.76
C ALA A 590 -2.97 1.83 -32.33
N ALA A 591 -1.94 1.24 -31.74
CA ALA A 591 -2.05 -0.12 -31.16
C ALA A 591 -3.04 -0.14 -29.99
N VAL A 592 -2.99 0.86 -29.10
CA VAL A 592 -3.94 0.99 -27.98
C VAL A 592 -5.37 1.16 -28.48
N GLY A 593 -5.59 1.98 -29.53
CA GLY A 593 -6.89 2.15 -30.17
C GLY A 593 -7.44 0.83 -30.73
N ARG A 594 -6.61 0.06 -31.44
CA ARG A 594 -7.01 -1.28 -31.92
C ARG A 594 -7.41 -2.22 -30.77
N MET A 595 -6.66 -2.19 -29.66
CA MET A 595 -7.03 -2.99 -28.48
C MET A 595 -8.39 -2.60 -27.91
N LEU A 596 -8.74 -1.30 -27.92
CA LEU A 596 -10.03 -0.81 -27.46
C LEU A 596 -11.16 -1.29 -28.36
N ASP A 597 -10.98 -1.22 -29.70
CA ASP A 597 -11.96 -1.70 -30.69
C ASP A 597 -12.18 -3.22 -30.57
N GLU A 598 -11.11 -4.01 -30.48
CA GLU A 598 -11.18 -5.46 -30.28
C GLU A 598 -11.90 -5.85 -29.00
N HIS A 599 -11.69 -5.06 -27.93
CA HIS A 599 -12.38 -5.26 -26.66
C HIS A 599 -13.86 -4.96 -26.77
N ARG A 600 -14.24 -3.84 -27.43
CA ARG A 600 -15.64 -3.44 -27.67
C ARG A 600 -16.40 -4.50 -28.46
N GLU A 601 -15.80 -5.00 -29.52
CA GLU A 601 -16.39 -6.04 -30.37
C GLU A 601 -16.46 -7.42 -29.70
N GLY A 602 -15.82 -7.59 -28.53
CA GLY A 602 -15.81 -8.85 -27.79
C GLY A 602 -14.85 -9.90 -28.35
N ARG A 603 -14.01 -9.54 -29.33
CA ARG A 603 -13.02 -10.45 -29.92
C ARG A 603 -11.97 -10.91 -28.92
N VAL A 604 -11.45 -9.96 -28.11
CA VAL A 604 -10.44 -10.21 -27.08
C VAL A 604 -10.79 -9.40 -25.83
N ASP A 605 -10.54 -9.96 -24.65
CA ASP A 605 -10.63 -9.19 -23.41
C ASP A 605 -9.32 -8.45 -23.15
N HIS A 606 -9.33 -7.16 -23.40
CA HIS A 606 -8.22 -6.25 -23.15
C HIS A 606 -8.42 -5.36 -21.93
N SER A 607 -9.48 -5.55 -21.13
CA SER A 607 -9.89 -4.62 -20.07
C SER A 607 -8.75 -4.23 -19.12
N ARG A 608 -7.99 -5.20 -18.62
CA ARG A 608 -6.87 -4.94 -17.70
C ARG A 608 -5.74 -4.15 -18.35
N ARG A 609 -5.38 -4.52 -19.59
CA ARG A 609 -4.30 -3.84 -20.34
C ARG A 609 -4.69 -2.41 -20.71
N LEU A 610 -5.91 -2.22 -21.20
CA LEU A 610 -6.45 -0.90 -21.47
C LEU A 610 -6.44 -0.03 -20.23
N TRP A 611 -6.89 -0.58 -19.10
CA TRP A 611 -6.90 0.15 -17.83
C TRP A 611 -5.49 0.59 -17.43
N THR A 612 -4.49 -0.30 -17.51
CA THR A 612 -3.08 0.04 -17.24
C THR A 612 -2.60 1.20 -18.10
N VAL A 613 -2.87 1.18 -19.40
CA VAL A 613 -2.44 2.25 -20.32
C VAL A 613 -3.23 3.54 -20.09
N LEU A 614 -4.54 3.48 -19.88
CA LEU A 614 -5.38 4.66 -19.66
C LEU A 614 -5.00 5.40 -18.38
N VAL A 615 -4.76 4.68 -17.29
CA VAL A 615 -4.29 5.30 -16.03
C VAL A 615 -2.94 5.98 -16.23
N PHE A 616 -2.01 5.35 -16.97
CA PHE A 616 -0.74 5.98 -17.32
C PHE A 616 -0.90 7.24 -18.17
N MET A 617 -1.76 7.21 -19.19
CA MET A 617 -2.02 8.37 -20.05
C MET A 617 -2.61 9.55 -19.27
N ILE A 618 -3.52 9.27 -18.33
CA ILE A 618 -4.08 10.30 -17.45
C ILE A 618 -3.01 10.86 -16.51
N TRP A 619 -2.22 9.96 -15.89
CA TRP A 619 -1.10 10.36 -15.04
C TRP A 619 -0.11 11.26 -15.78
N HIS A 620 0.26 10.90 -17.01
CA HIS A 620 1.15 11.69 -17.86
C HIS A 620 0.53 13.06 -18.20
N GLY A 621 -0.77 13.07 -18.51
CA GLY A 621 -1.52 14.30 -18.75
C GLY A 621 -1.56 15.25 -17.55
N ILE A 622 -1.53 14.71 -16.31
CA ILE A 622 -1.52 15.51 -15.08
C ILE A 622 -0.11 15.99 -14.74
N PHE A 623 0.87 15.08 -14.64
CA PHE A 623 2.18 15.38 -14.03
C PHE A 623 3.28 15.75 -15.02
N VAL A 624 3.11 15.41 -16.31
CA VAL A 624 4.13 15.70 -17.34
C VAL A 624 3.64 16.78 -18.32
N GLU A 625 2.46 16.59 -18.89
CA GLU A 625 1.89 17.54 -19.85
C GLU A 625 1.23 18.76 -19.16
N GLN A 626 0.81 18.60 -17.89
CA GLN A 626 0.00 19.57 -17.15
C GLN A 626 -1.28 20.02 -17.89
N ARG A 627 -1.77 19.17 -18.80
CA ARG A 627 -2.96 19.39 -19.61
C ARG A 627 -4.24 19.07 -18.83
N ILE A 628 -4.18 18.05 -17.97
CA ILE A 628 -5.28 17.65 -17.11
C ILE A 628 -5.06 18.29 -15.74
N VAL A 629 -5.96 19.21 -15.39
CA VAL A 629 -6.00 19.84 -14.05
C VAL A 629 -7.22 19.28 -13.32
N PRO A 630 -7.04 18.30 -12.41
CA PRO A 630 -8.17 17.75 -11.68
C PRO A 630 -8.79 18.78 -10.74
N GLU A 631 -10.11 18.78 -10.65
CA GLU A 631 -10.82 19.52 -9.60
C GLU A 631 -10.64 18.79 -8.27
N ILE A 632 -9.71 19.27 -7.45
CA ILE A 632 -9.45 18.70 -6.13
C ILE A 632 -10.52 19.21 -5.17
N GLN A 633 -11.36 18.29 -4.68
CA GLN A 633 -12.37 18.61 -3.69
C GLN A 633 -11.76 18.60 -2.29
N GLU A 634 -11.87 19.72 -1.57
CA GLU A 634 -11.51 19.71 -0.16
C GLU A 634 -12.42 18.74 0.60
N PRO A 635 -11.86 17.88 1.47
CA PRO A 635 -12.65 16.94 2.25
C PRO A 635 -13.69 17.67 3.10
N ALA A 636 -14.95 17.25 3.00
CA ALA A 636 -15.99 17.77 3.87
C ALA A 636 -15.67 17.39 5.33
N TYR A 637 -15.60 18.37 6.21
CA TYR A 637 -15.46 18.11 7.65
C TYR A 637 -16.71 17.39 8.16
N PRO A 638 -16.58 16.42 9.11
CA PRO A 638 -17.74 15.93 9.83
C PRO A 638 -18.41 17.14 10.50
N VAL A 639 -19.73 17.24 10.34
CA VAL A 639 -20.51 18.13 11.20
C VAL A 639 -20.23 17.66 12.62
N GLU A 640 -19.78 18.57 13.51
CA GLU A 640 -19.59 18.27 14.93
C GLU A 640 -20.90 17.67 15.45
N VAL A 641 -20.85 16.40 15.89
CA VAL A 641 -21.95 15.68 16.54
C VAL A 641 -21.65 15.60 18.03
#